data_2219d2307a20a03bafdadd6584d11f39
#
_entry.id   2219d2307a20a03bafdadd6584d11f39
#
_cell.length_a   1.000
_cell.length_b   1.000
_cell.length_c   1.000
_cell.angle_alpha   90.00
_cell.angle_beta   90.00
_cell.angle_gamma   90.00
#
_symmetry.space_group_name_H-M   'P 1'
#
loop_
_entity.id
_entity.type
_entity.pdbx_description
1 polymer ?
#
loop_
_entity_poly.entity_id
_entity_poly.type
_entity_poly.pdbx_seq_one_letter_code
_entity_poly.pdbx_strand_id
1 'polypeptide(L)'
;MNYKKYKRQYFLPPENYTDWVNKDHIESAPIWCSVDLRDGNQALIEPMNLDKKLEFFKALVDMGFKEIEVGFPAASETEYEFLRALIEKNMIPDDVTIQVLTQAREHIIKKTFEAVKGAPRAIIHLYNSTSVAQREQVFKKSKEEIKKIATDGAKLLKKLADETEGNFGFEYSPESFHGTEVEYALEVCNAVIEVFKPTKKNKVIINIPATVETAMPHVFANQIAYLNKHLAHRENVILSIHGHNDRGCGIADTELGVLAGADRVEGTLFGNGERTGNVDILTVAMNLVAYGIDPKLDLSEIPKLRELYERVTNLKVHERHPYAGDLVFSAFSGSHQDAIAKGMACREKDPNGLWTVPYLPIDPEDVGRTYDSDVIRINSQSGKGGVSYILNRNYSLSLPKAMSEEVSYTVKNISDRENKEISPSWIYSIFEENYLSFTPIFTVPETHFKQKEDSIVATATIKTASSSADIVSNGNGRLDAVSNALKQYFNVSYELSVYEEHALTAGSSSKAMAYVGIKQNGTMYWGAGTDDDIIKASINALSVAVNKLPQVFKNKPTVDKRMLEMINYIANNYSTVTLGDVANHFNLTTQYTSKIIKETTGKTFKEQLTNVRLKRAKSLLRNTNTTIEKIAKSVGYPTVEHFSRTFKKHFGVNPAKYRQQHI
;
A
#
# COMPACT_ATOMS: atom_id res chain seq x y z
N MET A 1 -21.32 -27.04 7.21
CA MET A 1 -20.13 -27.62 6.55
C MET A 1 -19.94 -29.07 6.98
N ASN A 2 -19.71 -29.99 6.05
CA ASN A 2 -19.50 -31.40 6.37
C ASN A 2 -17.99 -31.73 6.44
N TYR A 3 -17.39 -31.43 7.60
CA TYR A 3 -15.95 -31.67 7.83
C TYR A 3 -15.57 -33.15 7.92
N LYS A 4 -16.55 -34.05 8.18
CA LYS A 4 -16.32 -35.50 8.33
C LYS A 4 -15.89 -36.21 7.03
N LYS A 5 -16.07 -35.57 5.87
CA LYS A 5 -15.61 -36.08 4.58
C LYS A 5 -14.12 -35.85 4.31
N TYR A 6 -13.46 -35.08 5.15
CA TYR A 6 -12.03 -34.75 4.98
C TYR A 6 -11.16 -35.58 5.94
N LYS A 7 -9.99 -35.97 5.46
CA LYS A 7 -8.96 -36.64 6.25
C LYS A 7 -7.58 -36.09 5.85
N ARG A 8 -6.54 -36.41 6.61
CA ARG A 8 -5.16 -36.13 6.21
C ARG A 8 -4.85 -36.78 4.87
N GLN A 9 -4.25 -36.03 3.96
CA GLN A 9 -3.92 -36.46 2.60
C GLN A 9 -2.41 -36.46 2.33
N TYR A 10 -1.63 -36.58 3.38
CA TYR A 10 -0.18 -36.63 3.32
C TYR A 10 0.37 -37.82 4.11
N PHE A 11 1.59 -38.19 3.82
CA PHE A 11 2.29 -39.32 4.48
C PHE A 11 3.45 -38.76 5.32
N LEU A 12 3.61 -39.33 6.52
CA LEU A 12 4.76 -39.05 7.35
C LEU A 12 5.94 -39.88 6.87
N PRO A 13 7.19 -39.40 6.97
CA PRO A 13 8.36 -40.23 6.75
C PRO A 13 8.46 -41.30 7.85
N PRO A 14 9.07 -42.45 7.55
CA PRO A 14 9.21 -43.53 8.54
C PRO A 14 10.10 -43.11 9.73
N GLU A 15 11.03 -42.21 9.50
CA GLU A 15 11.92 -41.67 10.50
C GLU A 15 11.84 -40.11 10.50
N ASN A 16 11.90 -39.52 11.70
CA ASN A 16 11.94 -38.07 11.85
C ASN A 16 13.36 -37.59 12.13
N TYR A 17 13.79 -36.60 11.34
CA TYR A 17 15.09 -35.96 11.51
C TYR A 17 14.84 -34.52 11.96
N THR A 18 15.39 -34.15 13.12
CA THR A 18 15.11 -32.86 13.77
C THR A 18 16.33 -31.93 13.82
N ASP A 19 17.42 -32.29 13.16
CA ASP A 19 18.66 -31.50 13.14
C ASP A 19 18.42 -30.07 12.63
N TRP A 20 17.50 -29.91 11.69
CA TRP A 20 17.10 -28.61 11.12
C TRP A 20 16.37 -27.71 12.13
N VAL A 21 15.71 -28.26 13.15
CA VAL A 21 15.01 -27.49 14.20
C VAL A 21 15.98 -26.67 15.06
N ASN A 22 17.25 -27.11 15.14
CA ASN A 22 18.28 -26.41 15.92
C ASN A 22 18.93 -25.24 15.15
N LYS A 23 18.63 -25.09 13.86
CA LYS A 23 19.06 -23.95 13.05
C LYS A 23 18.05 -22.80 13.26
N ASP A 24 18.54 -21.63 13.56
CA ASP A 24 17.70 -20.43 13.82
C ASP A 24 17.38 -19.63 12.54
N HIS A 25 18.19 -19.79 11.49
CA HIS A 25 17.98 -19.14 10.18
C HIS A 25 18.66 -19.88 9.05
N ILE A 26 18.36 -19.47 7.82
CA ILE A 26 19.03 -19.91 6.60
C ILE A 26 20.32 -19.12 6.46
N GLU A 27 21.48 -19.78 6.40
CA GLU A 27 22.80 -19.13 6.39
C GLU A 27 23.23 -18.61 4.99
N SER A 28 22.64 -19.11 3.92
CA SER A 28 22.95 -18.71 2.55
C SER A 28 21.74 -18.89 1.64
N ALA A 29 21.65 -18.05 0.60
CA ALA A 29 20.59 -18.18 -0.38
C ALA A 29 20.63 -19.54 -1.08
N PRO A 30 19.47 -20.19 -1.32
CA PRO A 30 19.37 -21.37 -2.17
C PRO A 30 19.62 -21.00 -3.64
N ILE A 31 19.74 -22.01 -4.50
CA ILE A 31 19.66 -21.81 -5.96
C ILE A 31 18.21 -21.45 -6.28
N TRP A 32 18.00 -20.31 -6.95
CA TRP A 32 16.67 -19.86 -7.35
C TRP A 32 16.35 -20.29 -8.78
N CYS A 33 15.18 -20.87 -8.97
CA CYS A 33 14.60 -21.08 -10.29
C CYS A 33 13.25 -20.37 -10.40
N SER A 34 13.15 -19.42 -11.31
CA SER A 34 11.85 -18.82 -11.63
C SER A 34 11.04 -19.77 -12.51
N VAL A 35 9.80 -20.04 -12.10
CA VAL A 35 8.81 -20.76 -12.91
C VAL A 35 7.68 -19.85 -13.41
N ASP A 36 7.88 -18.53 -13.36
CA ASP A 36 6.91 -17.54 -13.81
C ASP A 36 6.44 -17.72 -15.25
N LEU A 37 7.39 -18.06 -16.15
CA LEU A 37 7.13 -18.18 -17.59
C LEU A 37 6.52 -19.52 -17.99
N ARG A 38 6.50 -20.51 -17.08
CA ARG A 38 5.85 -21.80 -17.29
C ARG A 38 4.63 -21.95 -16.36
N ASP A 39 4.82 -22.21 -15.07
CA ASP A 39 3.73 -22.51 -14.11
C ASP A 39 2.90 -21.27 -13.81
N GLY A 40 3.55 -20.12 -13.62
CA GLY A 40 2.90 -18.84 -13.49
C GLY A 40 2.08 -18.45 -14.72
N ASN A 41 2.67 -18.59 -15.92
CA ASN A 41 2.00 -18.28 -17.17
C ASN A 41 0.83 -19.22 -17.48
N GLN A 42 0.98 -20.51 -17.17
CA GLN A 42 -0.05 -21.52 -17.36
C GLN A 42 -1.34 -21.21 -16.58
N ALA A 43 -1.21 -20.57 -15.43
CA ALA A 43 -2.33 -20.23 -14.54
C ALA A 43 -3.05 -18.92 -14.90
N LEU A 44 -2.56 -18.15 -15.86
CA LEU A 44 -3.18 -16.91 -16.29
C LEU A 44 -4.44 -17.15 -17.11
N ILE A 45 -5.48 -16.35 -16.88
CA ILE A 45 -6.71 -16.35 -17.71
C ILE A 45 -6.36 -16.02 -19.17
N GLU A 46 -5.45 -15.04 -19.34
CA GLU A 46 -4.87 -14.66 -20.63
C GLU A 46 -3.37 -14.90 -20.57
N PRO A 47 -2.84 -16.07 -21.04
CA PRO A 47 -1.42 -16.34 -21.06
C PRO A 47 -0.63 -15.23 -21.78
N MET A 48 0.60 -15.00 -21.33
CA MET A 48 1.48 -14.01 -21.95
C MET A 48 1.77 -14.37 -23.41
N ASN A 49 1.67 -13.37 -24.30
CA ASN A 49 2.15 -13.50 -25.66
C ASN A 49 3.68 -13.46 -25.73
N LEU A 50 4.23 -13.67 -26.92
CA LEU A 50 5.67 -13.71 -27.16
C LEU A 50 6.41 -12.47 -26.61
N ASP A 51 5.92 -11.27 -26.92
CA ASP A 51 6.59 -10.02 -26.52
C ASP A 51 6.62 -9.85 -25.00
N LYS A 52 5.51 -10.14 -24.31
CA LYS A 52 5.43 -10.12 -22.85
C LYS A 52 6.36 -11.15 -22.19
N LYS A 53 6.45 -12.37 -22.75
CA LYS A 53 7.36 -13.40 -22.28
C LYS A 53 8.84 -12.99 -22.44
N LEU A 54 9.21 -12.40 -23.59
CA LEU A 54 10.57 -11.90 -23.84
C LEU A 54 10.95 -10.78 -22.86
N GLU A 55 10.02 -9.86 -22.62
CA GLU A 55 10.23 -8.78 -21.66
C GLU A 55 10.39 -9.28 -20.23
N PHE A 56 9.54 -10.23 -19.83
CA PHE A 56 9.61 -10.81 -18.48
C PHE A 56 10.86 -11.67 -18.28
N PHE A 57 11.26 -12.44 -19.29
CA PHE A 57 12.52 -13.19 -19.27
C PHE A 57 13.72 -12.27 -19.04
N LYS A 58 13.78 -11.16 -19.77
CA LYS A 58 14.83 -10.17 -19.59
C LYS A 58 14.86 -9.62 -18.16
N ALA A 59 13.69 -9.28 -17.59
CA ALA A 59 13.62 -8.79 -16.21
C ALA A 59 14.11 -9.82 -15.19
N LEU A 60 13.78 -11.11 -15.37
CA LEU A 60 14.29 -12.18 -14.50
C LEU A 60 15.82 -12.32 -14.59
N VAL A 61 16.38 -12.19 -15.80
CA VAL A 61 17.84 -12.18 -16.00
C VAL A 61 18.47 -10.97 -15.32
N ASP A 62 17.91 -9.78 -15.52
CA ASP A 62 18.40 -8.52 -14.94
C ASP A 62 18.34 -8.56 -13.39
N MET A 63 17.35 -9.26 -12.81
CA MET A 63 17.26 -9.51 -11.37
C MET A 63 18.31 -10.48 -10.82
N GLY A 64 19.00 -11.22 -11.67
CA GLY A 64 20.05 -12.17 -11.27
C GLY A 64 19.64 -13.62 -11.22
N PHE A 65 18.45 -14.02 -11.67
CA PHE A 65 18.10 -15.45 -11.80
C PHE A 65 19.08 -16.15 -12.72
N LYS A 66 19.59 -17.31 -12.26
CA LYS A 66 20.52 -18.16 -13.02
C LYS A 66 19.86 -19.41 -13.62
N GLU A 67 18.67 -19.75 -13.11
CA GLU A 67 17.84 -20.80 -13.67
C GLU A 67 16.41 -20.26 -13.87
N ILE A 68 15.86 -20.45 -15.08
CA ILE A 68 14.53 -19.93 -15.46
C ILE A 68 13.80 -21.01 -16.27
N GLU A 69 12.66 -21.48 -15.75
CA GLU A 69 11.79 -22.40 -16.48
C GLU A 69 10.95 -21.62 -17.49
N VAL A 70 11.33 -21.72 -18.75
CA VAL A 70 10.81 -20.86 -19.82
C VAL A 70 9.52 -21.39 -20.46
N GLY A 71 9.16 -22.65 -20.23
CA GLY A 71 7.90 -23.16 -20.74
C GLY A 71 7.85 -24.68 -20.93
N PHE A 72 6.77 -25.10 -21.60
CA PHE A 72 6.54 -26.47 -22.03
C PHE A 72 6.44 -26.51 -23.57
N PRO A 73 7.57 -26.59 -24.29
CA PRO A 73 7.60 -26.33 -25.73
C PRO A 73 6.80 -27.34 -26.58
N ALA A 74 6.48 -28.51 -26.01
CA ALA A 74 5.62 -29.48 -26.67
C ALA A 74 4.13 -29.24 -26.47
N ALA A 75 3.74 -28.29 -25.59
CA ALA A 75 2.32 -28.03 -25.26
C ALA A 75 1.61 -27.11 -26.27
N SER A 76 2.32 -26.11 -26.84
CA SER A 76 1.73 -25.17 -27.78
C SER A 76 2.76 -24.53 -28.71
N GLU A 77 2.32 -23.99 -29.83
CA GLU A 77 3.16 -23.25 -30.78
C GLU A 77 3.80 -22.01 -30.11
N THR A 78 3.05 -21.25 -29.34
CA THR A 78 3.58 -20.07 -28.62
C THR A 78 4.72 -20.42 -27.68
N GLU A 79 4.64 -21.53 -26.95
CA GLU A 79 5.70 -22.00 -26.06
C GLU A 79 6.96 -22.40 -26.86
N TYR A 80 6.74 -23.05 -28.01
CA TYR A 80 7.81 -23.41 -28.92
C TYR A 80 8.49 -22.18 -29.54
N GLU A 81 7.70 -21.23 -30.10
CA GLU A 81 8.20 -20.01 -30.69
C GLU A 81 8.97 -19.12 -29.69
N PHE A 82 8.49 -19.04 -28.47
CA PHE A 82 9.16 -18.29 -27.41
C PHE A 82 10.56 -18.87 -27.11
N LEU A 83 10.65 -20.17 -26.91
CA LEU A 83 11.93 -20.84 -26.66
C LEU A 83 12.88 -20.66 -27.85
N ARG A 84 12.39 -20.85 -29.09
CA ARG A 84 13.20 -20.64 -30.30
C ARG A 84 13.68 -19.20 -30.42
N ALA A 85 12.82 -18.22 -30.10
CA ALA A 85 13.18 -16.81 -30.11
C ALA A 85 14.30 -16.47 -29.11
N LEU A 86 14.28 -17.06 -27.90
CA LEU A 86 15.35 -16.88 -26.91
C LEU A 86 16.70 -17.41 -27.45
N ILE A 87 16.68 -18.57 -28.10
CA ILE A 87 17.89 -19.22 -28.63
C ILE A 87 18.39 -18.47 -29.88
N GLU A 88 17.53 -18.25 -30.86
CA GLU A 88 17.92 -17.72 -32.18
C GLU A 88 18.31 -16.22 -32.12
N LYS A 89 17.76 -15.46 -31.15
CA LYS A 89 18.16 -14.09 -30.93
C LYS A 89 19.29 -13.91 -29.91
N ASN A 90 19.90 -15.01 -29.45
CA ASN A 90 20.96 -15.01 -28.44
C ASN A 90 20.61 -14.22 -27.17
N MET A 91 19.38 -14.44 -26.66
CA MET A 91 18.89 -13.71 -25.48
C MET A 91 19.27 -14.39 -24.16
N ILE A 92 19.82 -15.59 -24.19
CA ILE A 92 20.21 -16.38 -23.00
C ILE A 92 21.67 -16.04 -22.68
N PRO A 93 21.97 -15.38 -21.54
CA PRO A 93 23.34 -15.13 -21.10
C PRO A 93 24.10 -16.45 -20.81
N ASP A 94 25.42 -16.41 -20.90
CA ASP A 94 26.29 -17.61 -20.70
C ASP A 94 26.19 -18.20 -19.28
N ASP A 95 25.82 -17.36 -18.29
CA ASP A 95 25.68 -17.76 -16.89
C ASP A 95 24.22 -18.10 -16.49
N VAL A 96 23.28 -18.06 -17.46
CA VAL A 96 21.87 -18.43 -17.27
C VAL A 96 21.59 -19.78 -17.93
N THR A 97 20.92 -20.66 -17.18
CA THR A 97 20.42 -21.95 -17.67
C THR A 97 18.92 -21.88 -17.84
N ILE A 98 18.42 -22.16 -19.04
CA ILE A 98 16.98 -22.32 -19.25
C ILE A 98 16.54 -23.72 -18.82
N GLN A 99 15.31 -23.80 -18.29
CA GLN A 99 14.66 -25.08 -17.97
C GLN A 99 13.41 -25.23 -18.82
N VAL A 100 13.13 -26.44 -19.26
CA VAL A 100 11.93 -26.77 -20.05
C VAL A 100 11.24 -28.02 -19.51
N LEU A 101 9.93 -27.94 -19.34
CA LEU A 101 9.12 -29.05 -18.85
C LEU A 101 8.86 -30.07 -19.97
N THR A 102 8.86 -31.36 -19.61
CA THR A 102 8.47 -32.46 -20.49
C THR A 102 7.77 -33.58 -19.73
N GLN A 103 6.75 -34.17 -20.31
CA GLN A 103 6.11 -35.38 -19.77
C GLN A 103 6.85 -36.63 -20.19
N ALA A 104 6.76 -37.70 -19.38
CA ALA A 104 7.35 -39.01 -19.67
C ALA A 104 6.61 -39.73 -20.83
N ARG A 105 6.56 -39.11 -22.02
CA ARG A 105 5.96 -39.62 -23.26
C ARG A 105 6.92 -39.37 -24.42
N GLU A 106 7.20 -40.41 -25.20
CA GLU A 106 8.25 -40.40 -26.24
C GLU A 106 8.13 -39.22 -27.23
N HIS A 107 6.93 -39.00 -27.80
CA HIS A 107 6.73 -37.92 -28.78
C HIS A 107 6.91 -36.52 -28.16
N ILE A 108 6.53 -36.32 -26.88
CA ILE A 108 6.69 -35.07 -26.16
C ILE A 108 8.18 -34.81 -25.88
N ILE A 109 8.90 -35.81 -25.40
CA ILE A 109 10.34 -35.72 -25.13
C ILE A 109 11.11 -35.38 -26.42
N LYS A 110 10.83 -36.08 -27.55
CA LYS A 110 11.44 -35.76 -28.84
C LYS A 110 11.20 -34.31 -29.29
N LYS A 111 9.98 -33.82 -29.15
CA LYS A 111 9.64 -32.42 -29.47
C LYS A 111 10.36 -31.42 -28.56
N THR A 112 10.58 -31.78 -27.29
CA THR A 112 11.34 -30.94 -26.35
C THR A 112 12.81 -30.82 -26.81
N PHE A 113 13.48 -31.93 -27.19
CA PHE A 113 14.86 -31.88 -27.69
C PHE A 113 14.99 -31.11 -29.02
N GLU A 114 14.00 -31.24 -29.92
CA GLU A 114 13.93 -30.39 -31.12
C GLU A 114 13.90 -28.92 -30.76
N ALA A 115 13.09 -28.54 -29.78
CA ALA A 115 12.90 -27.16 -29.37
C ALA A 115 14.13 -26.52 -28.69
N VAL A 116 14.89 -27.26 -27.88
CA VAL A 116 16.09 -26.77 -27.17
C VAL A 116 17.38 -26.80 -28.00
N LYS A 117 17.34 -27.29 -29.21
CA LYS A 117 18.53 -27.38 -30.06
C LYS A 117 19.19 -26.03 -30.25
N GLY A 118 20.48 -25.94 -29.95
CA GLY A 118 21.27 -24.71 -30.03
C GLY A 118 21.21 -23.83 -28.76
N ALA A 119 20.53 -24.25 -27.71
CA ALA A 119 20.60 -23.56 -26.42
C ALA A 119 22.01 -23.70 -25.82
N PRO A 120 22.59 -22.62 -25.21
CA PRO A 120 23.89 -22.69 -24.55
C PRO A 120 23.93 -23.73 -23.44
N ARG A 121 22.87 -23.77 -22.62
CA ARG A 121 22.65 -24.79 -21.59
C ARG A 121 21.15 -24.90 -21.30
N ALA A 122 20.64 -26.15 -21.19
CA ALA A 122 19.26 -26.43 -20.89
C ALA A 122 19.08 -27.54 -19.87
N ILE A 123 18.18 -27.33 -18.89
CA ILE A 123 17.68 -28.38 -17.99
C ILE A 123 16.41 -28.96 -18.61
N ILE A 124 16.37 -30.26 -18.80
CA ILE A 124 15.19 -30.98 -19.26
C ILE A 124 14.47 -31.55 -18.04
N HIS A 125 13.34 -30.96 -17.70
CA HIS A 125 12.54 -31.24 -16.50
C HIS A 125 11.49 -32.31 -16.82
N LEU A 126 11.76 -33.54 -16.40
CA LEU A 126 10.87 -34.68 -16.52
C LEU A 126 9.96 -34.80 -15.32
N TYR A 127 8.66 -35.02 -15.53
CA TYR A 127 7.75 -35.32 -14.45
C TYR A 127 6.74 -36.40 -14.78
N ASN A 128 6.25 -37.08 -13.76
CA ASN A 128 5.03 -37.87 -13.76
C ASN A 128 4.43 -37.95 -12.35
N SER A 129 3.12 -38.06 -12.28
CA SER A 129 2.41 -38.12 -10.99
C SER A 129 2.62 -39.49 -10.31
N THR A 130 2.84 -39.42 -8.99
CA THR A 130 3.17 -40.61 -8.17
C THR A 130 2.19 -40.87 -7.03
N SER A 131 1.25 -39.91 -6.74
CA SER A 131 0.32 -40.00 -5.61
C SER A 131 -0.64 -41.19 -5.71
N VAL A 132 -1.13 -41.62 -4.53
CA VAL A 132 -2.17 -42.67 -4.41
C VAL A 132 -3.39 -42.36 -5.28
N ALA A 133 -3.92 -41.14 -5.17
CA ALA A 133 -5.09 -40.75 -5.94
C ALA A 133 -4.87 -40.79 -7.45
N GLN A 134 -3.69 -40.36 -7.93
CA GLN A 134 -3.34 -40.43 -9.35
C GLN A 134 -3.17 -41.86 -9.81
N ARG A 135 -2.47 -42.67 -9.04
CA ARG A 135 -2.27 -44.10 -9.39
C ARG A 135 -3.59 -44.87 -9.50
N GLU A 136 -4.48 -44.71 -8.50
CA GLU A 136 -5.72 -45.50 -8.40
C GLU A 136 -6.86 -44.97 -9.25
N GLN A 137 -7.05 -43.64 -9.31
CA GLN A 137 -8.21 -43.05 -9.95
C GLN A 137 -7.98 -42.61 -11.38
N VAL A 138 -6.75 -42.10 -11.71
CA VAL A 138 -6.45 -41.51 -13.02
C VAL A 138 -5.72 -42.54 -13.92
N PHE A 139 -4.57 -43.03 -13.48
CA PHE A 139 -3.75 -43.95 -14.31
C PHE A 139 -4.24 -45.38 -14.21
N LYS A 140 -4.81 -45.79 -13.08
CA LYS A 140 -5.19 -47.17 -12.78
C LYS A 140 -3.99 -48.12 -12.94
N LYS A 141 -2.87 -47.72 -12.33
CA LYS A 141 -1.57 -48.39 -12.43
C LYS A 141 -0.96 -48.69 -11.07
N SER A 142 -0.20 -49.78 -11.00
CA SER A 142 0.56 -50.16 -9.83
C SER A 142 1.77 -49.22 -9.59
N LYS A 143 2.35 -49.28 -8.41
CA LYS A 143 3.60 -48.54 -8.06
C LYS A 143 4.73 -48.87 -9.05
N GLU A 144 4.89 -50.16 -9.39
CA GLU A 144 5.94 -50.60 -10.34
C GLU A 144 5.72 -50.04 -11.75
N GLU A 145 4.48 -49.97 -12.22
CA GLU A 145 4.18 -49.41 -13.54
C GLU A 145 4.43 -47.89 -13.56
N ILE A 146 4.09 -47.15 -12.48
CA ILE A 146 4.36 -45.72 -12.38
C ILE A 146 5.88 -45.46 -12.29
N LYS A 147 6.62 -46.21 -11.48
CA LYS A 147 8.10 -46.15 -11.43
C LYS A 147 8.74 -46.45 -12.80
N LYS A 148 8.17 -47.41 -13.53
CA LYS A 148 8.61 -47.73 -14.89
C LYS A 148 8.42 -46.55 -15.85
N ILE A 149 7.31 -45.81 -15.77
CA ILE A 149 7.10 -44.59 -16.58
C ILE A 149 8.21 -43.58 -16.33
N ALA A 150 8.55 -43.31 -15.05
CA ALA A 150 9.64 -42.41 -14.69
C ALA A 150 10.99 -42.85 -15.27
N THR A 151 11.37 -44.14 -15.03
CA THR A 151 12.66 -44.65 -15.47
C THR A 151 12.77 -44.80 -16.99
N ASP A 152 11.71 -45.17 -17.70
CA ASP A 152 11.73 -45.26 -19.16
C ASP A 152 11.81 -43.82 -19.77
N GLY A 153 11.11 -42.83 -19.20
CA GLY A 153 11.27 -41.43 -19.57
C GLY A 153 12.71 -40.93 -19.37
N ALA A 154 13.31 -41.21 -18.22
CA ALA A 154 14.67 -40.83 -17.90
C ALA A 154 15.70 -41.49 -18.86
N LYS A 155 15.51 -42.78 -19.21
CA LYS A 155 16.35 -43.47 -20.21
C LYS A 155 16.27 -42.83 -21.59
N LEU A 156 15.07 -42.47 -22.00
CA LEU A 156 14.87 -41.79 -23.29
C LEU A 156 15.50 -40.39 -23.29
N LEU A 157 15.33 -39.62 -22.21
CA LEU A 157 15.98 -38.31 -22.05
C LEU A 157 17.49 -38.43 -22.19
N LYS A 158 18.09 -39.35 -21.44
CA LYS A 158 19.53 -39.56 -21.49
C LYS A 158 20.00 -39.95 -22.89
N LYS A 159 19.32 -40.90 -23.54
CA LYS A 159 19.61 -41.30 -24.91
C LYS A 159 19.58 -40.12 -25.88
N LEU A 160 18.52 -39.33 -25.85
CA LEU A 160 18.38 -38.18 -26.76
C LEU A 160 19.40 -37.08 -26.45
N ALA A 161 19.77 -36.88 -25.19
CA ALA A 161 20.84 -35.95 -24.82
C ALA A 161 22.20 -36.40 -25.37
N ASP A 162 22.51 -37.72 -25.35
CA ASP A 162 23.73 -38.30 -25.92
C ASP A 162 23.75 -38.21 -27.46
N GLU A 163 22.58 -38.21 -28.11
CA GLU A 163 22.42 -38.12 -29.58
C GLU A 163 22.28 -36.66 -30.09
N THR A 164 22.07 -35.66 -29.20
CA THR A 164 21.86 -34.27 -29.56
C THR A 164 23.05 -33.42 -29.11
N GLU A 165 23.60 -32.62 -30.03
CA GLU A 165 24.62 -31.64 -29.67
C GLU A 165 24.07 -30.58 -28.73
N GLY A 166 24.70 -30.39 -27.54
CA GLY A 166 24.27 -29.41 -26.53
C GLY A 166 24.79 -29.74 -25.15
N ASN A 167 24.52 -28.86 -24.21
CA ASN A 167 24.82 -28.98 -22.78
C ASN A 167 23.53 -29.17 -22.00
N PHE A 168 23.21 -30.41 -21.65
CA PHE A 168 21.93 -30.76 -21.02
C PHE A 168 22.14 -31.18 -19.57
N GLY A 169 21.35 -30.56 -18.67
CA GLY A 169 21.08 -31.03 -17.32
C GLY A 169 19.74 -31.75 -17.25
N PHE A 170 19.51 -32.51 -16.18
CA PHE A 170 18.27 -33.25 -15.99
C PHE A 170 17.65 -32.90 -14.64
N GLU A 171 16.33 -32.73 -14.66
CA GLU A 171 15.51 -32.64 -13.49
C GLU A 171 14.39 -33.68 -13.52
N TYR A 172 14.04 -34.21 -12.35
CA TYR A 172 12.90 -35.11 -12.18
C TYR A 172 12.03 -34.68 -11.02
N SER A 173 10.69 -34.63 -11.25
CA SER A 173 9.68 -34.37 -10.23
C SER A 173 8.70 -35.53 -10.08
N PRO A 174 8.61 -36.16 -8.88
CA PRO A 174 7.47 -37.03 -8.51
C PRO A 174 6.25 -36.17 -8.17
N GLU A 175 5.49 -35.79 -9.19
CA GLU A 175 4.36 -34.86 -9.04
C GLU A 175 3.33 -35.36 -7.99
N SER A 176 2.69 -34.43 -7.28
CA SER A 176 1.76 -34.70 -6.18
C SER A 176 2.43 -35.42 -4.99
N PHE A 177 3.63 -34.95 -4.61
CA PHE A 177 4.44 -35.58 -3.57
C PHE A 177 3.72 -35.74 -2.23
N HIS A 178 2.97 -34.73 -1.75
CA HIS A 178 2.24 -34.86 -0.47
C HIS A 178 1.28 -36.04 -0.45
N GLY A 179 0.66 -36.37 -1.57
CA GLY A 179 -0.25 -37.52 -1.71
C GLY A 179 0.47 -38.82 -2.05
N THR A 180 1.81 -38.85 -2.02
CA THR A 180 2.67 -40.00 -2.31
C THR A 180 3.30 -40.49 -1.00
N GLU A 181 3.41 -41.80 -0.81
CA GLU A 181 4.15 -42.36 0.31
C GLU A 181 5.63 -41.98 0.17
N VAL A 182 6.24 -41.47 1.26
CA VAL A 182 7.57 -40.86 1.22
C VAL A 182 8.65 -41.88 0.76
N GLU A 183 8.56 -43.10 1.27
CA GLU A 183 9.47 -44.20 0.86
C GLU A 183 9.31 -44.55 -0.63
N TYR A 184 8.07 -44.51 -1.13
CA TYR A 184 7.84 -44.78 -2.54
C TYR A 184 8.34 -43.63 -3.43
N ALA A 185 8.15 -42.38 -3.03
CA ALA A 185 8.74 -41.25 -3.72
C ALA A 185 10.28 -41.35 -3.78
N LEU A 186 10.90 -41.68 -2.65
CA LEU A 186 12.34 -41.93 -2.55
C LEU A 186 12.80 -43.08 -3.50
N GLU A 187 12.04 -44.17 -3.52
CA GLU A 187 12.32 -45.32 -4.41
C GLU A 187 12.32 -44.91 -5.89
N VAL A 188 11.30 -44.12 -6.31
CA VAL A 188 11.19 -43.66 -7.70
C VAL A 188 12.32 -42.69 -8.01
N CYS A 189 12.61 -41.71 -7.12
CA CYS A 189 13.72 -40.77 -7.31
C CYS A 189 15.06 -41.48 -7.43
N ASN A 190 15.35 -42.43 -6.55
CA ASN A 190 16.61 -43.22 -6.62
C ASN A 190 16.70 -44.04 -7.90
N ALA A 191 15.60 -44.65 -8.38
CA ALA A 191 15.57 -45.35 -9.64
C ALA A 191 15.86 -44.44 -10.84
N VAL A 192 15.40 -43.18 -10.81
CA VAL A 192 15.70 -42.18 -11.84
C VAL A 192 17.16 -41.70 -11.74
N ILE A 193 17.67 -41.46 -10.53
CA ILE A 193 19.08 -41.08 -10.29
C ILE A 193 20.03 -42.15 -10.87
N GLU A 194 19.75 -43.45 -10.67
CA GLU A 194 20.55 -44.55 -11.23
C GLU A 194 20.54 -44.57 -12.75
N VAL A 195 19.49 -44.10 -13.42
CA VAL A 195 19.45 -43.93 -14.87
C VAL A 195 20.34 -42.79 -15.32
N PHE A 196 20.24 -41.63 -14.67
CA PHE A 196 20.98 -40.42 -15.06
C PHE A 196 22.46 -40.50 -14.70
N LYS A 197 22.83 -41.20 -13.63
CA LYS A 197 24.22 -41.40 -13.17
C LYS A 197 24.93 -40.05 -12.93
N PRO A 198 24.46 -39.23 -11.99
CA PRO A 198 25.01 -37.90 -11.75
C PRO A 198 26.48 -37.96 -11.31
N THR A 199 27.20 -36.89 -11.60
CA THR A 199 28.59 -36.69 -11.19
C THR A 199 28.74 -35.32 -10.56
N LYS A 200 29.87 -35.02 -9.88
CA LYS A 200 30.14 -33.69 -9.32
C LYS A 200 30.06 -32.55 -10.35
N LYS A 201 30.42 -32.84 -11.61
CA LYS A 201 30.39 -31.86 -12.71
C LYS A 201 29.02 -31.75 -13.36
N ASN A 202 28.26 -32.83 -13.38
CA ASN A 202 26.93 -32.88 -13.98
C ASN A 202 25.95 -33.46 -12.96
N LYS A 203 25.45 -32.59 -12.07
CA LYS A 203 24.49 -32.96 -11.04
C LYS A 203 23.11 -33.16 -11.66
N VAL A 204 22.29 -33.98 -11.01
CA VAL A 204 20.86 -34.13 -11.32
C VAL A 204 20.04 -33.39 -10.30
N ILE A 205 18.97 -32.77 -10.74
CA ILE A 205 17.99 -32.10 -9.86
C ILE A 205 16.87 -33.10 -9.55
N ILE A 206 16.63 -33.32 -8.28
CA ILE A 206 15.40 -33.98 -7.78
C ILE A 206 14.55 -32.92 -7.14
N ASN A 207 13.43 -32.60 -7.79
CA ASN A 207 12.53 -31.54 -7.38
C ASN A 207 11.30 -32.13 -6.70
N ILE A 208 10.99 -31.70 -5.51
CA ILE A 208 9.92 -32.21 -4.67
C ILE A 208 8.73 -31.21 -4.66
N PRO A 209 7.70 -31.45 -5.50
CA PRO A 209 6.60 -30.52 -5.60
C PRO A 209 5.52 -30.80 -4.54
N ALA A 210 5.29 -29.83 -3.67
CA ALA A 210 4.07 -29.73 -2.89
C ALA A 210 2.92 -29.26 -3.80
N THR A 211 2.60 -30.05 -4.83
CA THR A 211 1.67 -29.74 -5.92
C THR A 211 0.32 -29.23 -5.41
N VAL A 212 -0.16 -29.81 -4.31
CA VAL A 212 -1.24 -29.24 -3.47
C VAL A 212 -0.72 -29.26 -2.04
N GLU A 213 -0.60 -28.09 -1.43
CA GLU A 213 -0.16 -27.95 -0.06
C GLU A 213 -1.19 -28.56 0.90
N THR A 214 -0.95 -29.76 1.42
CA THR A 214 -1.87 -30.47 2.32
C THR A 214 -1.30 -30.71 3.71
N ALA A 215 0.00 -30.64 3.86
CA ALA A 215 0.70 -30.86 5.14
C ALA A 215 0.94 -29.54 5.90
N MET A 216 1.28 -29.65 7.18
CA MET A 216 1.82 -28.51 7.94
C MET A 216 3.31 -28.33 7.60
N PRO A 217 3.87 -27.12 7.67
CA PRO A 217 5.25 -26.83 7.24
C PRO A 217 6.33 -27.73 7.86
N HIS A 218 6.24 -28.02 9.16
CA HIS A 218 7.17 -28.92 9.83
C HIS A 218 7.08 -30.37 9.34
N VAL A 219 5.93 -30.81 8.82
CA VAL A 219 5.77 -32.14 8.22
C VAL A 219 6.51 -32.18 6.88
N PHE A 220 6.34 -31.14 6.06
CA PHE A 220 7.09 -31.02 4.80
C PHE A 220 8.60 -30.97 5.03
N ALA A 221 9.06 -30.17 6.00
CA ALA A 221 10.46 -30.12 6.39
C ALA A 221 11.00 -31.51 6.80
N ASN A 222 10.25 -32.30 7.58
CA ASN A 222 10.64 -33.66 7.95
C ASN A 222 10.71 -34.60 6.72
N GLN A 223 9.78 -34.44 5.77
CA GLN A 223 9.82 -35.20 4.50
C GLN A 223 11.09 -34.84 3.69
N ILE A 224 11.44 -33.55 3.60
CA ILE A 224 12.66 -33.09 2.94
C ILE A 224 13.90 -33.57 3.67
N ALA A 225 13.96 -33.50 5.00
CA ALA A 225 15.08 -34.03 5.80
C ALA A 225 15.28 -35.52 5.59
N TYR A 226 14.20 -36.30 5.49
CA TYR A 226 14.26 -37.73 5.17
C TYR A 226 14.85 -37.96 3.78
N LEU A 227 14.36 -37.28 2.75
CA LEU A 227 14.88 -37.37 1.39
C LEU A 227 16.34 -36.93 1.31
N ASN A 228 16.70 -35.84 1.99
CA ASN A 228 18.07 -35.33 2.06
C ASN A 228 19.06 -36.40 2.59
N LYS A 229 18.66 -37.26 3.54
CA LYS A 229 19.48 -38.33 4.08
C LYS A 229 19.53 -39.60 3.24
N HIS A 230 18.48 -39.91 2.48
CA HIS A 230 18.31 -41.22 1.82
C HIS A 230 18.40 -41.20 0.29
N LEU A 231 18.47 -40.03 -0.34
CA LEU A 231 18.70 -39.92 -1.78
C LEU A 231 20.06 -40.54 -2.14
N ALA A 232 20.06 -41.42 -3.14
CA ALA A 232 21.26 -42.00 -3.66
C ALA A 232 22.19 -40.92 -4.25
N HIS A 233 23.51 -41.08 -4.07
CA HIS A 233 24.50 -40.12 -4.59
C HIS A 233 24.22 -38.67 -4.23
N ARG A 234 23.73 -38.41 -3.01
CA ARG A 234 23.26 -37.11 -2.54
C ARG A 234 24.22 -35.94 -2.86
N GLU A 235 25.52 -36.18 -2.78
CA GLU A 235 26.57 -35.20 -3.10
C GLU A 235 26.58 -34.77 -4.59
N ASN A 236 25.99 -35.57 -5.44
CA ASN A 236 25.84 -35.32 -6.89
C ASN A 236 24.39 -34.95 -7.27
N VAL A 237 23.50 -34.77 -6.29
CA VAL A 237 22.10 -34.42 -6.49
C VAL A 237 21.85 -33.00 -5.94
N ILE A 238 21.11 -32.20 -6.65
CA ILE A 238 20.53 -30.94 -6.18
C ILE A 238 19.11 -31.28 -5.72
N LEU A 239 18.85 -31.19 -4.41
CA LEU A 239 17.51 -31.38 -3.86
C LEU A 239 16.76 -30.05 -3.99
N SER A 240 15.78 -30.02 -4.86
CA SER A 240 14.92 -28.85 -5.12
C SER A 240 13.56 -29.04 -4.49
N ILE A 241 12.93 -27.90 -4.13
CA ILE A 241 11.54 -27.86 -3.66
C ILE A 241 10.73 -26.89 -4.50
N HIS A 242 9.45 -27.25 -4.72
CA HIS A 242 8.48 -26.47 -5.49
C HIS A 242 7.18 -26.38 -4.68
N GLY A 243 7.01 -25.29 -3.95
CA GLY A 243 5.86 -25.09 -3.06
C GLY A 243 4.70 -24.42 -3.74
N HIS A 244 3.47 -24.88 -3.41
CA HIS A 244 2.23 -24.13 -3.63
C HIS A 244 1.71 -23.56 -2.32
N ASN A 245 0.67 -22.71 -2.36
CA ASN A 245 0.22 -21.91 -1.22
C ASN A 245 -1.25 -22.21 -0.84
N ASP A 246 -1.72 -23.45 -1.03
CA ASP A 246 -3.11 -23.83 -0.83
C ASP A 246 -3.62 -23.64 0.62
N ARG A 247 -2.71 -23.70 1.59
CA ARG A 247 -3.00 -23.47 3.01
C ARG A 247 -2.53 -22.10 3.52
N GLY A 248 -1.90 -21.29 2.64
CA GLY A 248 -1.29 -20.03 3.01
C GLY A 248 0.06 -20.20 3.74
N CYS A 249 0.74 -21.34 3.58
CA CYS A 249 1.98 -21.65 4.27
C CYS A 249 3.17 -21.84 3.30
N GLY A 250 3.02 -21.55 2.02
CA GLY A 250 4.04 -21.79 1.00
C GLY A 250 5.40 -21.17 1.32
N ILE A 251 5.43 -19.97 1.93
CA ILE A 251 6.67 -19.34 2.42
C ILE A 251 7.30 -20.20 3.53
N ALA A 252 6.52 -20.57 4.54
CA ALA A 252 7.02 -21.34 5.68
C ALA A 252 7.44 -22.76 5.26
N ASP A 253 6.72 -23.41 4.35
CA ASP A 253 7.11 -24.69 3.77
C ASP A 253 8.48 -24.60 3.09
N THR A 254 8.70 -23.52 2.35
CA THR A 254 9.95 -23.28 1.62
C THR A 254 11.12 -22.99 2.57
N GLU A 255 10.96 -22.06 3.52
CA GLU A 255 12.02 -21.74 4.48
C GLU A 255 12.42 -22.95 5.30
N LEU A 256 11.44 -23.70 5.85
CA LEU A 256 11.72 -24.90 6.63
C LEU A 256 12.28 -26.05 5.74
N GLY A 257 11.86 -26.13 4.48
CA GLY A 257 12.41 -27.08 3.51
C GLY A 257 13.90 -26.83 3.22
N VAL A 258 14.30 -25.56 3.08
CA VAL A 258 15.71 -25.16 2.92
C VAL A 258 16.50 -25.47 4.21
N LEU A 259 15.99 -25.15 5.39
CA LEU A 259 16.61 -25.53 6.67
C LEU A 259 16.78 -27.04 6.80
N ALA A 260 15.84 -27.83 6.26
CA ALA A 260 15.85 -29.28 6.28
C ALA A 260 16.80 -29.90 5.25
N GLY A 261 17.42 -29.09 4.36
CA GLY A 261 18.48 -29.53 3.46
C GLY A 261 18.16 -29.44 1.97
N ALA A 262 17.13 -28.74 1.55
CA ALA A 262 16.93 -28.38 0.16
C ALA A 262 18.03 -27.40 -0.30
N ASP A 263 18.59 -27.63 -1.50
CA ASP A 263 19.63 -26.79 -2.11
C ASP A 263 19.05 -25.71 -3.02
N ARG A 264 17.83 -25.93 -3.52
CA ARG A 264 17.22 -25.16 -4.61
C ARG A 264 15.73 -24.93 -4.35
N VAL A 265 15.22 -23.80 -4.81
CA VAL A 265 13.80 -23.40 -4.69
C VAL A 265 13.27 -22.99 -6.05
N GLU A 266 12.15 -23.58 -6.44
CA GLU A 266 11.31 -23.12 -7.55
C GLU A 266 10.12 -22.33 -7.03
N GLY A 267 9.79 -21.23 -7.70
CA GLY A 267 8.62 -20.41 -7.37
C GLY A 267 8.44 -19.29 -8.37
N THR A 268 7.55 -18.37 -8.04
CA THR A 268 7.20 -17.24 -8.91
C THR A 268 7.33 -15.92 -8.16
N LEU A 269 7.42 -14.83 -8.90
CA LEU A 269 7.31 -13.50 -8.33
C LEU A 269 5.85 -13.24 -7.92
N PHE A 270 5.68 -12.68 -6.72
CA PHE A 270 4.38 -12.38 -6.12
C PHE A 270 3.46 -13.60 -5.95
N GLY A 271 3.99 -14.80 -6.05
CA GLY A 271 3.25 -16.04 -5.77
C GLY A 271 2.21 -16.44 -6.81
N ASN A 272 2.35 -16.01 -8.07
CA ASN A 272 1.44 -16.41 -9.14
C ASN A 272 1.51 -17.92 -9.42
N GLY A 273 0.40 -18.53 -9.77
CA GLY A 273 0.32 -19.95 -10.13
C GLY A 273 -1.06 -20.55 -9.99
N GLU A 274 -1.15 -21.84 -10.22
CA GLU A 274 -2.40 -22.60 -10.13
C GLU A 274 -3.06 -22.47 -8.75
N ARG A 275 -4.40 -22.42 -8.74
CA ARG A 275 -5.25 -22.33 -7.55
C ARG A 275 -4.92 -21.09 -6.69
N THR A 276 -4.12 -21.24 -5.63
CA THR A 276 -3.69 -20.19 -4.71
C THR A 276 -2.30 -19.64 -5.00
N GLY A 277 -1.65 -20.19 -6.03
CA GLY A 277 -0.33 -19.80 -6.50
C GLY A 277 0.82 -20.65 -6.00
N ASN A 278 2.01 -20.37 -6.52
CA ASN A 278 3.29 -20.90 -6.09
C ASN A 278 3.82 -20.18 -4.85
N VAL A 279 4.92 -20.66 -4.28
CA VAL A 279 5.66 -19.88 -3.32
C VAL A 279 6.13 -18.55 -3.96
N ASP A 280 6.00 -17.48 -3.23
CA ASP A 280 6.50 -16.17 -3.63
C ASP A 280 7.99 -16.05 -3.34
N ILE A 281 8.83 -16.14 -4.39
CA ILE A 281 10.29 -16.02 -4.29
C ILE A 281 10.69 -14.64 -3.74
N LEU A 282 9.99 -13.58 -4.15
CA LEU A 282 10.29 -12.22 -3.65
C LEU A 282 10.20 -12.17 -2.11
N THR A 283 9.15 -12.72 -1.54
CA THR A 283 8.97 -12.73 -0.07
C THR A 283 10.05 -13.60 0.60
N VAL A 284 10.35 -14.79 0.09
CA VAL A 284 11.41 -15.66 0.68
C VAL A 284 12.78 -14.99 0.59
N ALA A 285 13.12 -14.39 -0.55
CA ALA A 285 14.37 -13.67 -0.75
C ALA A 285 14.50 -12.44 0.17
N MET A 286 13.42 -11.66 0.34
CA MET A 286 13.40 -10.52 1.25
C MET A 286 13.47 -10.93 2.73
N ASN A 287 12.95 -12.10 3.10
CA ASN A 287 13.13 -12.65 4.44
C ASN A 287 14.61 -12.95 4.73
N LEU A 288 15.39 -13.39 3.73
CA LEU A 288 16.85 -13.54 3.87
C LEU A 288 17.53 -12.18 4.08
N VAL A 289 17.15 -11.16 3.29
CA VAL A 289 17.66 -9.79 3.45
C VAL A 289 17.42 -9.27 4.87
N ALA A 290 16.23 -9.51 5.44
CA ALA A 290 15.90 -9.10 6.80
C ALA A 290 16.78 -9.77 7.88
N TYR A 291 17.43 -10.87 7.57
CA TYR A 291 18.47 -11.53 8.39
C TYR A 291 19.90 -11.13 8.02
N GLY A 292 20.09 -10.20 7.11
CA GLY A 292 21.41 -9.77 6.65
C GLY A 292 22.09 -10.74 5.68
N ILE A 293 21.33 -11.59 5.00
CA ILE A 293 21.81 -12.59 4.05
C ILE A 293 21.53 -12.09 2.64
N ASP A 294 22.60 -12.05 1.83
CA ASP A 294 22.51 -11.71 0.41
C ASP A 294 21.66 -12.74 -0.35
N PRO A 295 20.47 -12.36 -0.87
CA PRO A 295 19.59 -13.29 -1.58
C PRO A 295 20.12 -13.68 -2.96
N LYS A 296 21.19 -13.06 -3.47
CA LYS A 296 21.72 -13.20 -4.83
C LYS A 296 20.71 -12.80 -5.93
N LEU A 297 19.70 -12.04 -5.56
CA LEU A 297 18.73 -11.41 -6.45
C LEU A 297 18.69 -9.91 -6.19
N ASP A 298 18.63 -9.11 -7.25
CA ASP A 298 18.45 -7.67 -7.13
C ASP A 298 16.96 -7.34 -6.95
N LEU A 299 16.60 -6.93 -5.76
CA LEU A 299 15.25 -6.52 -5.34
C LEU A 299 15.20 -5.03 -4.98
N SER A 300 16.20 -4.24 -5.43
CA SER A 300 16.31 -2.80 -5.10
C SER A 300 15.20 -1.95 -5.70
N GLU A 301 14.45 -2.45 -6.69
CA GLU A 301 13.42 -1.71 -7.43
C GLU A 301 12.08 -2.47 -7.48
N ILE A 302 11.60 -2.94 -6.32
CA ILE A 302 10.31 -3.68 -6.23
C ILE A 302 9.13 -2.95 -6.92
N PRO A 303 8.98 -1.60 -6.85
CA PRO A 303 7.91 -0.91 -7.55
C PRO A 303 7.92 -1.11 -9.06
N LYS A 304 9.09 -1.08 -9.70
CA LYS A 304 9.23 -1.30 -11.16
C LYS A 304 8.92 -2.76 -11.53
N LEU A 305 9.40 -3.69 -10.70
CA LEU A 305 9.11 -5.11 -10.86
C LEU A 305 7.61 -5.40 -10.76
N ARG A 306 6.94 -4.81 -9.77
CA ARG A 306 5.50 -4.92 -9.59
C ARG A 306 4.74 -4.34 -10.80
N GLU A 307 5.13 -3.16 -11.29
CA GLU A 307 4.52 -2.54 -12.48
C GLU A 307 4.63 -3.45 -13.71
N LEU A 308 5.82 -4.00 -13.94
CA LEU A 308 6.03 -4.98 -15.01
C LEU A 308 5.13 -6.20 -14.84
N TYR A 309 5.16 -6.83 -13.65
CA TYR A 309 4.34 -8.02 -13.35
C TYR A 309 2.84 -7.74 -13.57
N GLU A 310 2.29 -6.67 -13.00
CA GLU A 310 0.88 -6.31 -13.15
C GLU A 310 0.48 -6.07 -14.62
N ARG A 311 1.39 -5.50 -15.40
CA ARG A 311 1.15 -5.21 -16.83
C ARG A 311 1.21 -6.46 -17.70
N VAL A 312 2.15 -7.37 -17.46
CA VAL A 312 2.30 -8.56 -18.31
C VAL A 312 1.31 -9.66 -17.96
N THR A 313 0.99 -9.82 -16.67
CA THR A 313 0.07 -10.86 -16.18
C THR A 313 -1.39 -10.41 -16.11
N ASN A 314 -1.64 -9.11 -16.08
CA ASN A 314 -2.94 -8.50 -15.81
C ASN A 314 -3.51 -8.85 -14.41
N LEU A 315 -2.66 -9.29 -13.47
CA LEU A 315 -2.98 -9.53 -12.07
C LEU A 315 -2.52 -8.35 -11.22
N LYS A 316 -3.20 -8.10 -10.10
CA LYS A 316 -2.84 -7.07 -9.14
C LYS A 316 -2.15 -7.65 -7.92
N VAL A 317 -1.04 -7.02 -7.51
CA VAL A 317 -0.38 -7.35 -6.25
C VAL A 317 -1.22 -6.79 -5.10
N HIS A 318 -1.48 -7.62 -4.10
CA HIS A 318 -2.33 -7.24 -2.97
C HIS A 318 -1.71 -6.09 -2.16
N GLU A 319 -2.55 -5.15 -1.69
CA GLU A 319 -2.11 -3.95 -0.95
C GLU A 319 -1.28 -4.25 0.31
N ARG A 320 -1.43 -5.44 0.88
CA ARG A 320 -0.68 -5.93 2.06
C ARG A 320 0.24 -7.08 1.72
N HIS A 321 0.63 -7.22 0.46
CA HIS A 321 1.65 -8.18 0.07
C HIS A 321 2.97 -7.87 0.78
N PRO A 322 3.65 -8.83 1.41
CA PRO A 322 4.92 -8.58 2.09
C PRO A 322 5.90 -7.83 1.18
N TYR A 323 6.52 -6.78 1.72
CA TYR A 323 7.50 -5.90 1.06
C TYR A 323 7.02 -5.13 -0.17
N ALA A 324 6.06 -5.63 -0.94
CA ALA A 324 5.64 -5.07 -2.23
C ALA A 324 4.30 -4.30 -2.20
N GLY A 325 3.44 -4.57 -1.23
CA GLY A 325 2.11 -3.97 -1.14
C GLY A 325 2.15 -2.48 -0.82
N ASP A 326 1.12 -1.74 -1.25
CA ASP A 326 1.05 -0.28 -1.06
C ASP A 326 1.02 0.14 0.41
N LEU A 327 0.53 -0.73 1.31
CA LEU A 327 0.31 -0.41 2.72
C LEU A 327 1.39 -0.95 3.67
N VAL A 328 2.43 -1.63 3.16
CA VAL A 328 3.38 -2.33 4.02
C VAL A 328 4.40 -1.42 4.72
N PHE A 329 4.66 -0.22 4.15
CA PHE A 329 5.52 0.80 4.75
C PHE A 329 4.73 2.00 5.26
N SER A 330 3.49 1.80 5.66
CA SER A 330 2.63 2.83 6.24
C SER A 330 2.15 2.44 7.63
N ALA A 331 1.98 3.40 8.51
CA ALA A 331 1.43 3.20 9.84
C ALA A 331 0.20 4.06 10.07
N PHE A 332 -0.86 3.47 10.65
CA PHE A 332 -2.13 4.14 10.94
C PHE A 332 -2.28 4.55 12.39
N SER A 333 -1.59 3.87 13.30
CA SER A 333 -1.59 4.21 14.72
C SER A 333 -0.62 5.37 15.00
N GLY A 334 -1.08 6.41 15.69
CA GLY A 334 -0.23 7.56 16.03
C GLY A 334 0.98 7.21 16.90
N SER A 335 0.88 6.17 17.76
CA SER A 335 2.01 5.68 18.53
C SER A 335 3.06 4.98 17.66
N HIS A 336 2.63 4.25 16.63
CA HIS A 336 3.56 3.63 15.69
C HIS A 336 4.26 4.69 14.83
N GLN A 337 3.51 5.70 14.34
CA GLN A 337 4.05 6.82 13.57
C GLN A 337 5.11 7.60 14.35
N ASP A 338 4.84 7.93 15.62
CA ASP A 338 5.79 8.62 16.51
C ASP A 338 7.05 7.78 16.76
N ALA A 339 6.89 6.47 16.96
CA ALA A 339 8.02 5.56 17.15
C ALA A 339 8.88 5.42 15.88
N ILE A 340 8.25 5.29 14.69
CA ILE A 340 8.97 5.25 13.41
C ILE A 340 9.72 6.56 13.18
N ALA A 341 9.06 7.72 13.36
CA ALA A 341 9.71 9.03 13.18
C ALA A 341 10.94 9.20 14.08
N LYS A 342 10.85 8.78 15.36
CA LYS A 342 11.99 8.79 16.29
C LYS A 342 13.07 7.80 15.88
N GLY A 343 12.69 6.61 15.40
CA GLY A 343 13.62 5.61 14.88
C GLY A 343 14.39 6.11 13.67
N MET A 344 13.70 6.72 12.70
CA MET A 344 14.32 7.34 11.51
C MET A 344 15.27 8.47 11.89
N ALA A 345 14.88 9.37 12.82
CA ALA A 345 15.76 10.43 13.32
C ALA A 345 17.01 9.88 14.06
N CYS A 346 16.92 8.70 14.68
CA CYS A 346 18.10 8.02 15.22
C CYS A 346 18.97 7.44 14.11
N ARG A 347 18.35 6.87 13.06
CA ARG A 347 19.05 6.33 11.89
C ARG A 347 19.86 7.39 11.14
N GLU A 348 19.32 8.62 10.98
CA GLU A 348 20.04 9.74 10.37
C GLU A 348 21.36 10.06 11.07
N LYS A 349 21.49 9.79 12.38
CA LYS A 349 22.72 10.01 13.15
C LYS A 349 23.74 8.89 12.99
N ASP A 350 23.31 7.70 12.59
CA ASP A 350 24.16 6.53 12.33
C ASP A 350 23.69 5.81 11.04
N PRO A 351 23.95 6.38 9.87
CA PRO A 351 23.46 5.84 8.58
C PRO A 351 24.01 4.45 8.24
N ASN A 352 25.16 4.07 8.81
CA ASN A 352 25.82 2.78 8.55
C ASN A 352 25.58 1.74 9.65
N GLY A 353 24.82 2.09 10.68
CA GLY A 353 24.46 1.15 11.75
C GLY A 353 23.46 0.08 11.30
N LEU A 354 23.21 -0.91 12.15
CA LEU A 354 22.18 -1.90 11.90
C LEU A 354 20.78 -1.27 11.85
N TRP A 355 19.92 -1.81 11.01
CA TRP A 355 18.52 -1.38 10.92
C TRP A 355 17.75 -1.76 12.21
N THR A 356 17.26 -0.77 12.93
CA THR A 356 16.54 -0.95 14.20
C THR A 356 15.30 -0.04 14.32
N VAL A 357 14.81 0.48 13.18
CA VAL A 357 13.63 1.35 13.19
C VAL A 357 12.40 0.53 13.62
N PRO A 358 11.68 0.95 14.67
CA PRO A 358 10.50 0.23 15.14
C PRO A 358 9.43 0.08 14.05
N TYR A 359 8.76 -1.07 14.02
CA TYR A 359 7.66 -1.40 13.10
C TYR A 359 8.02 -1.50 11.60
N LEU A 360 9.26 -1.25 11.22
CA LEU A 360 9.74 -1.44 9.85
C LEU A 360 10.79 -2.56 9.85
N PRO A 361 10.48 -3.73 9.25
CA PRO A 361 11.41 -4.87 9.26
C PRO A 361 12.66 -4.66 8.40
N ILE A 362 12.57 -3.79 7.42
CA ILE A 362 13.67 -3.38 6.51
C ILE A 362 13.62 -1.88 6.26
N ASP A 363 14.69 -1.34 5.70
CA ASP A 363 14.70 0.02 5.15
C ASP A 363 13.89 0.05 3.85
N PRO A 364 12.83 0.87 3.75
CA PRO A 364 12.10 1.01 2.50
C PRO A 364 12.95 1.47 1.31
N GLU A 365 14.02 2.22 1.55
CA GLU A 365 14.91 2.73 0.49
C GLU A 365 15.68 1.60 -0.20
N ASP A 366 15.98 0.51 0.51
CA ASP A 366 16.67 -0.66 -0.04
C ASP A 366 15.85 -1.40 -1.13
N VAL A 367 14.56 -1.16 -1.20
CA VAL A 367 13.63 -1.75 -2.18
C VAL A 367 13.00 -0.72 -3.12
N GLY A 368 13.60 0.47 -3.23
CA GLY A 368 13.15 1.54 -4.13
C GLY A 368 11.88 2.25 -3.64
N ARG A 369 11.62 2.23 -2.33
CA ARG A 369 10.47 2.89 -1.71
C ARG A 369 10.92 3.89 -0.64
N THR A 370 10.01 4.72 -0.22
CA THR A 370 10.18 5.56 0.96
C THR A 370 9.20 5.15 2.04
N TYR A 371 9.52 5.44 3.30
CA TYR A 371 8.48 5.35 4.32
C TYR A 371 7.40 6.37 3.98
N ASP A 372 6.20 5.88 3.66
CA ASP A 372 5.07 6.69 3.24
C ASP A 372 4.48 7.47 4.43
N SER A 373 5.26 8.39 4.98
CA SER A 373 4.75 9.40 5.90
C SER A 373 3.67 10.27 5.23
N ASP A 374 3.65 10.33 3.90
CA ASP A 374 2.67 11.09 3.11
C ASP A 374 1.34 10.34 2.96
N VAL A 375 1.31 9.03 3.22
CA VAL A 375 0.08 8.23 3.34
C VAL A 375 -0.29 8.07 4.81
N ILE A 376 -0.14 9.11 5.63
CA ILE A 376 -0.82 9.15 6.93
C ILE A 376 -2.32 9.29 6.63
N ARG A 377 -2.96 8.14 6.50
CA ARG A 377 -4.40 8.03 6.34
C ARG A 377 -5.03 8.18 7.72
N ILE A 378 -5.67 9.34 7.95
CA ILE A 378 -6.40 9.56 9.19
C ILE A 378 -7.79 8.94 9.06
N ASN A 379 -8.00 7.90 9.84
CA ASN A 379 -9.31 7.30 10.05
C ASN A 379 -9.72 7.43 11.53
N SER A 380 -10.90 6.91 11.87
CA SER A 380 -11.46 6.94 13.23
C SER A 380 -10.57 6.31 14.31
N GLN A 381 -9.60 5.47 13.92
CA GLN A 381 -8.65 4.79 14.81
C GLN A 381 -7.31 5.53 14.95
N SER A 382 -7.09 6.59 14.16
CA SER A 382 -5.84 7.33 14.18
C SER A 382 -5.69 8.13 15.47
N GLY A 383 -4.50 8.05 16.09
CA GLY A 383 -4.18 8.75 17.34
C GLY A 383 -4.03 10.27 17.15
N LYS A 384 -3.97 11.00 18.28
CA LYS A 384 -3.88 12.47 18.33
C LYS A 384 -2.64 13.05 17.62
N GLY A 385 -1.56 12.28 17.49
CA GLY A 385 -0.30 12.74 16.88
C GLY A 385 -0.31 12.83 15.36
N GLY A 386 -1.12 12.03 14.67
CA GLY A 386 -1.12 11.95 13.21
C GLY A 386 -1.58 13.24 12.52
N VAL A 387 -2.63 13.90 13.04
CA VAL A 387 -3.14 15.17 12.49
C VAL A 387 -2.10 16.27 12.57
N SER A 388 -1.45 16.41 13.74
CA SER A 388 -0.42 17.44 13.97
C SER A 388 0.81 17.22 13.10
N TYR A 389 1.22 15.96 12.93
CA TYR A 389 2.34 15.62 12.05
C TYR A 389 2.05 16.01 10.59
N ILE A 390 0.85 15.70 10.06
CA ILE A 390 0.45 16.10 8.70
C ILE A 390 0.44 17.62 8.55
N LEU A 391 -0.14 18.35 9.50
CA LEU A 391 -0.20 19.80 9.44
C LEU A 391 1.20 20.42 9.52
N ASN A 392 2.09 19.88 10.34
CA ASN A 392 3.46 20.34 10.43
C ASN A 392 4.24 20.07 9.14
N ARG A 393 4.25 18.82 8.67
CA ARG A 393 5.08 18.40 7.52
C ARG A 393 4.62 19.01 6.21
N ASN A 394 3.31 18.98 5.92
CA ASN A 394 2.80 19.37 4.59
C ASN A 394 2.47 20.86 4.49
N TYR A 395 2.27 21.53 5.63
CA TYR A 395 1.83 22.93 5.66
C TYR A 395 2.66 23.79 6.60
N SER A 396 3.74 23.26 7.18
CA SER A 396 4.61 23.93 8.14
C SER A 396 3.89 24.52 9.35
N LEU A 397 2.82 23.89 9.80
CA LEU A 397 1.99 24.33 10.93
C LEU A 397 2.41 23.65 12.23
N SER A 398 3.17 24.34 13.08
CA SER A 398 3.60 23.85 14.40
C SER A 398 2.58 24.27 15.45
N LEU A 399 1.53 23.45 15.63
CA LEU A 399 0.44 23.77 16.57
C LEU A 399 0.89 23.65 18.03
N PRO A 400 0.44 24.57 18.94
CA PRO A 400 0.55 24.38 20.37
C PRO A 400 -0.07 23.04 20.80
N LYS A 401 0.53 22.37 21.79
CA LYS A 401 0.10 21.01 22.20
C LYS A 401 -1.40 20.90 22.48
N ALA A 402 -1.94 21.84 23.25
CA ALA A 402 -3.37 21.83 23.60
C ALA A 402 -4.28 22.12 22.38
N MET A 403 -3.87 22.98 21.45
CA MET A 403 -4.56 23.23 20.19
C MET A 403 -4.53 22.00 19.28
N SER A 404 -3.39 21.33 19.21
CA SER A 404 -3.18 20.08 18.46
C SER A 404 -4.17 18.99 18.89
N GLU A 405 -4.42 18.87 20.19
CA GLU A 405 -5.41 17.92 20.74
C GLU A 405 -6.83 18.26 20.26
N GLU A 406 -7.24 19.52 20.32
CA GLU A 406 -8.56 19.96 19.88
C GLU A 406 -8.77 19.79 18.37
N VAL A 407 -7.78 20.18 17.56
CA VAL A 407 -7.81 19.99 16.10
C VAL A 407 -7.93 18.50 15.77
N SER A 408 -7.18 17.63 16.45
CA SER A 408 -7.25 16.19 16.26
C SER A 408 -8.62 15.60 16.57
N TYR A 409 -9.27 16.07 17.64
CA TYR A 409 -10.64 15.67 17.96
C TYR A 409 -11.64 16.16 16.91
N THR A 410 -11.48 17.38 16.41
CA THR A 410 -12.35 17.96 15.38
C THR A 410 -12.26 17.13 14.08
N VAL A 411 -11.05 16.81 13.65
CA VAL A 411 -10.81 15.97 12.46
C VAL A 411 -11.37 14.56 12.66
N LYS A 412 -11.15 13.96 13.83
CA LYS A 412 -11.67 12.63 14.15
C LYS A 412 -13.21 12.59 14.10
N ASN A 413 -13.88 13.55 14.71
CA ASN A 413 -15.35 13.62 14.71
C ASN A 413 -15.92 13.74 13.28
N ILE A 414 -15.22 14.43 12.39
CA ILE A 414 -15.60 14.53 10.97
C ILE A 414 -15.38 13.21 10.27
N SER A 415 -14.24 12.54 10.51
CA SER A 415 -13.95 11.21 9.96
C SER A 415 -15.00 10.17 10.36
N ASP A 416 -15.35 10.13 11.64
CA ASP A 416 -16.37 9.22 12.19
C ASP A 416 -17.74 9.45 11.56
N ARG A 417 -18.13 10.72 11.42
CA ARG A 417 -19.43 11.08 10.85
C ARG A 417 -19.54 10.77 9.36
N GLU A 418 -18.47 11.00 8.60
CA GLU A 418 -18.44 10.76 7.15
C GLU A 418 -18.12 9.29 6.80
N ASN A 419 -17.68 8.50 7.78
CA ASN A 419 -17.22 7.11 7.63
C ASN A 419 -16.21 6.95 6.49
N LYS A 420 -15.28 7.92 6.37
CA LYS A 420 -14.27 8.02 5.31
C LYS A 420 -12.94 8.42 5.88
N GLU A 421 -11.93 7.97 5.17
CA GLU A 421 -10.57 8.46 5.35
C GLU A 421 -10.47 9.94 4.99
N ILE A 422 -9.70 10.71 5.78
CA ILE A 422 -9.49 12.14 5.57
C ILE A 422 -8.09 12.37 4.97
N SER A 423 -8.05 12.93 3.76
CA SER A 423 -6.79 13.30 3.10
C SER A 423 -6.07 14.46 3.80
N PRO A 424 -4.73 14.59 3.64
CA PRO A 424 -3.97 15.74 4.17
C PRO A 424 -4.56 17.10 3.80
N SER A 425 -4.99 17.27 2.56
CA SER A 425 -5.65 18.50 2.09
C SER A 425 -6.98 18.77 2.77
N TRP A 426 -7.73 17.73 3.11
CA TRP A 426 -8.99 17.89 3.85
C TRP A 426 -8.74 18.22 5.32
N ILE A 427 -7.70 17.66 5.94
CA ILE A 427 -7.26 18.03 7.29
C ILE A 427 -6.91 19.52 7.35
N TYR A 428 -6.14 20.01 6.37
CA TYR A 428 -5.82 21.43 6.27
C TYR A 428 -7.08 22.30 6.09
N SER A 429 -8.02 21.88 5.24
CA SER A 429 -9.29 22.60 5.05
C SER A 429 -10.11 22.67 6.35
N ILE A 430 -10.13 21.57 7.13
CA ILE A 430 -10.80 21.56 8.44
C ILE A 430 -10.12 22.55 9.40
N PHE A 431 -8.79 22.54 9.44
CA PHE A 431 -8.03 23.50 10.24
C PHE A 431 -8.29 24.94 9.78
N GLU A 432 -8.17 25.21 8.47
CA GLU A 432 -8.41 26.54 7.89
C GLU A 432 -9.82 27.06 8.21
N GLU A 433 -10.85 26.27 7.98
CA GLU A 433 -12.25 26.67 8.21
C GLU A 433 -12.57 26.93 9.68
N ASN A 434 -11.95 26.19 10.60
CA ASN A 434 -12.28 26.27 12.01
C ASN A 434 -11.39 27.23 12.82
N TYR A 435 -10.14 27.45 12.37
CA TYR A 435 -9.15 28.17 13.19
C TYR A 435 -8.47 29.35 12.49
N LEU A 436 -8.43 29.39 11.14
CA LEU A 436 -7.72 30.40 10.38
C LEU A 436 -8.68 31.35 9.62
N SER A 437 -9.61 30.80 8.85
CA SER A 437 -10.54 31.55 7.99
C SER A 437 -11.97 31.56 8.54
N PHE A 438 -12.09 31.74 9.83
CA PHE A 438 -13.39 31.80 10.50
C PHE A 438 -14.19 33.00 9.95
N THR A 439 -15.50 32.83 9.64
CA THR A 439 -16.33 33.93 9.19
C THR A 439 -16.53 34.93 10.34
N PRO A 440 -15.87 36.09 10.31
CA PRO A 440 -15.79 36.95 11.49
C PRO A 440 -17.07 37.73 11.71
N ILE A 441 -17.44 37.94 12.99
CA ILE A 441 -18.44 38.91 13.43
C ILE A 441 -17.84 40.29 13.42
N PHE A 442 -16.54 40.37 13.76
CA PHE A 442 -15.73 41.58 13.68
C PHE A 442 -14.33 41.27 13.15
N THR A 443 -13.67 42.31 12.68
CA THR A 443 -12.26 42.32 12.30
C THR A 443 -11.55 43.51 12.96
N VAL A 444 -10.21 43.40 13.04
CA VAL A 444 -9.36 44.51 13.51
C VAL A 444 -8.42 44.88 12.33
N PRO A 445 -8.89 45.70 11.37
CA PRO A 445 -8.14 46.04 10.17
C PRO A 445 -6.90 46.90 10.41
N GLU A 446 -6.96 47.78 11.40
CA GLU A 446 -5.90 48.73 11.73
C GLU A 446 -5.61 48.77 13.22
N THR A 447 -4.31 48.93 13.56
CA THR A 447 -3.84 49.11 14.93
C THR A 447 -2.65 50.07 14.93
N HIS A 448 -2.70 51.04 15.83
CA HIS A 448 -1.58 51.99 16.08
C HIS A 448 -1.07 51.80 17.50
N PHE A 449 0.23 51.76 17.66
CA PHE A 449 0.89 51.54 18.95
C PHE A 449 1.73 52.75 19.35
N LYS A 450 1.61 53.17 20.62
CA LYS A 450 2.46 54.20 21.22
C LYS A 450 3.06 53.66 22.51
N GLN A 451 4.41 53.68 22.59
CA GLN A 451 5.13 53.33 23.81
C GLN A 451 4.91 54.37 24.89
N LYS A 452 4.62 53.97 26.13
CA LYS A 452 4.71 54.74 27.37
C LYS A 452 5.77 54.08 28.26
N GLU A 453 6.24 54.74 29.32
CA GLU A 453 7.33 54.27 30.16
C GLU A 453 7.19 52.82 30.62
N ASP A 454 6.01 52.38 31.07
CA ASP A 454 5.77 51.02 31.57
C ASP A 454 4.65 50.26 30.82
N SER A 455 4.14 50.76 29.69
CA SER A 455 3.03 50.13 28.99
C SER A 455 2.99 50.49 27.50
N ILE A 456 2.26 49.69 26.75
CA ILE A 456 1.92 49.99 25.35
C ILE A 456 0.47 50.42 25.26
N VAL A 457 0.22 51.57 24.64
CA VAL A 457 -1.11 52.03 24.27
C VAL A 457 -1.40 51.58 22.85
N ALA A 458 -2.49 50.85 22.65
CA ALA A 458 -3.01 50.51 21.34
C ALA A 458 -4.27 51.32 21.03
N THR A 459 -4.35 51.84 19.82
CA THR A 459 -5.62 52.28 19.22
C THR A 459 -5.99 51.21 18.19
N ALA A 460 -7.04 50.44 18.49
CA ALA A 460 -7.49 49.32 17.63
C ALA A 460 -8.82 49.71 16.95
N THR A 461 -8.83 49.71 15.62
CA THR A 461 -10.04 49.88 14.82
C THR A 461 -10.82 48.59 14.78
N ILE A 462 -11.93 48.49 15.46
CA ILE A 462 -12.83 47.30 15.49
C ILE A 462 -13.96 47.51 14.51
N LYS A 463 -14.03 46.67 13.47
CA LYS A 463 -15.06 46.76 12.43
C LYS A 463 -15.99 45.57 12.48
N THR A 464 -17.29 45.84 12.63
CA THR A 464 -18.40 44.87 12.52
C THR A 464 -19.13 45.06 11.18
N ALA A 465 -20.15 44.26 10.89
CA ALA A 465 -20.98 44.42 9.70
C ALA A 465 -21.75 45.77 9.68
N SER A 466 -22.02 46.38 10.86
CA SER A 466 -22.87 47.56 11.02
C SER A 466 -22.16 48.79 11.60
N SER A 467 -20.93 48.64 12.11
CA SER A 467 -20.20 49.73 12.78
C SER A 467 -18.68 49.60 12.67
N SER A 468 -18.00 50.72 12.84
CA SER A 468 -16.57 50.80 13.03
C SER A 468 -16.27 51.74 14.20
N ALA A 469 -15.37 51.35 15.10
CA ALA A 469 -15.00 52.13 16.27
C ALA A 469 -13.53 51.98 16.58
N ASP A 470 -12.88 53.09 16.96
CA ASP A 470 -11.51 53.11 17.43
C ASP A 470 -11.49 53.02 18.96
N ILE A 471 -10.91 51.99 19.49
CA ILE A 471 -10.81 51.75 20.93
C ILE A 471 -9.37 51.92 21.37
N VAL A 472 -9.17 52.76 22.36
CA VAL A 472 -7.86 53.00 22.98
C VAL A 472 -7.76 52.21 24.27
N SER A 473 -6.70 51.39 24.38
CA SER A 473 -6.47 50.58 25.57
C SER A 473 -4.97 50.42 25.85
N ASN A 474 -4.65 50.10 27.09
CA ASN A 474 -3.29 49.88 27.55
C ASN A 474 -3.03 48.35 27.75
N GLY A 475 -1.78 47.96 27.62
CA GLY A 475 -1.35 46.59 27.93
C GLY A 475 0.15 46.51 28.21
N ASN A 476 0.60 45.37 28.75
CA ASN A 476 2.03 45.11 28.98
C ASN A 476 2.79 44.87 27.70
N GLY A 477 2.08 44.52 26.63
CA GLY A 477 2.60 44.27 25.27
C GLY A 477 1.58 44.65 24.20
N ARG A 478 1.98 44.65 22.93
CA ARG A 478 1.11 45.01 21.79
C ARG A 478 -0.14 44.14 21.71
N LEU A 479 0.01 42.83 21.82
CA LEU A 479 -1.13 41.91 21.78
C LEU A 479 -2.04 42.04 22.97
N ASP A 480 -1.50 42.27 24.19
CA ASP A 480 -2.26 42.46 25.40
C ASP A 480 -3.07 43.77 25.34
N ALA A 481 -2.49 44.85 24.81
CA ALA A 481 -3.21 46.12 24.62
C ALA A 481 -4.40 45.96 23.65
N VAL A 482 -4.24 45.20 22.53
CA VAL A 482 -5.36 44.90 21.63
C VAL A 482 -6.40 43.99 22.30
N SER A 483 -5.94 42.97 23.06
CA SER A 483 -6.83 42.12 23.85
C SER A 483 -7.69 42.90 24.79
N ASN A 484 -7.12 43.89 25.49
CA ASN A 484 -7.85 44.76 26.41
C ASN A 484 -8.84 45.71 25.69
N ALA A 485 -8.49 46.17 24.46
CA ALA A 485 -9.43 46.92 23.62
C ALA A 485 -10.64 46.06 23.21
N LEU A 486 -10.42 44.78 22.85
CA LEU A 486 -11.51 43.85 22.53
C LEU A 486 -12.38 43.52 23.74
N LYS A 487 -11.78 43.30 24.93
CA LYS A 487 -12.52 43.12 26.20
C LYS A 487 -13.42 44.31 26.50
N GLN A 488 -12.89 45.52 26.32
CA GLN A 488 -13.63 46.78 26.54
C GLN A 488 -14.79 46.92 25.53
N TYR A 489 -14.53 46.73 24.24
CA TYR A 489 -15.54 46.90 23.19
C TYR A 489 -16.72 45.95 23.32
N PHE A 490 -16.42 44.64 23.56
CA PHE A 490 -17.45 43.61 23.65
C PHE A 490 -17.99 43.41 25.08
N ASN A 491 -17.45 44.11 26.07
CA ASN A 491 -17.78 43.94 27.51
C ASN A 491 -17.65 42.46 27.91
N VAL A 492 -16.51 41.82 27.59
CA VAL A 492 -16.21 40.43 27.87
C VAL A 492 -14.94 40.28 28.72
N SER A 493 -14.91 39.25 29.53
CA SER A 493 -13.72 38.88 30.30
C SER A 493 -13.21 37.53 29.85
N TYR A 494 -11.93 37.43 29.56
CA TYR A 494 -11.22 36.23 29.26
C TYR A 494 -9.74 36.39 29.61
N GLU A 495 -9.05 35.29 29.77
CA GLU A 495 -7.60 35.23 29.99
C GLU A 495 -6.90 34.81 28.67
N LEU A 496 -5.83 35.48 28.27
CA LEU A 496 -4.94 35.06 27.19
C LEU A 496 -3.98 34.04 27.77
N SER A 497 -4.26 32.74 27.53
CA SER A 497 -3.61 31.63 28.18
C SER A 497 -2.45 31.04 27.37
N VAL A 498 -2.53 31.11 26.04
CA VAL A 498 -1.50 30.58 25.14
C VAL A 498 -1.25 31.54 23.99
N TYR A 499 0.01 31.78 23.70
CA TYR A 499 0.47 32.52 22.54
C TYR A 499 1.76 31.90 22.02
N GLU A 500 1.74 31.45 20.76
CA GLU A 500 2.90 30.90 20.06
C GLU A 500 2.91 31.42 18.62
N GLU A 501 4.11 31.57 18.04
CA GLU A 501 4.30 32.06 16.67
C GLU A 501 5.52 31.43 16.02
N HIS A 502 5.50 31.30 14.70
CA HIS A 502 6.64 30.85 13.90
C HIS A 502 6.57 31.33 12.44
N ALA A 503 7.68 31.25 11.73
CA ALA A 503 7.72 31.51 10.30
C ALA A 503 7.27 30.28 9.50
N LEU A 504 6.45 30.44 8.47
CA LEU A 504 5.97 29.35 7.61
C LEU A 504 7.04 28.82 6.65
N THR A 505 8.01 29.68 6.27
CA THR A 505 9.12 29.32 5.39
C THR A 505 10.41 29.98 5.89
N ALA A 506 11.55 29.51 5.44
CA ALA A 506 12.84 30.16 5.73
C ALA A 506 13.01 31.45 4.89
N GLY A 507 13.61 32.50 5.49
CA GLY A 507 13.95 33.75 4.83
C GLY A 507 13.14 34.97 5.27
N SER A 508 13.59 36.15 4.88
CA SER A 508 13.03 37.45 5.32
C SER A 508 11.68 37.81 4.72
N SER A 509 11.23 37.08 3.69
CA SER A 509 9.91 37.25 3.06
C SER A 509 8.89 36.19 3.49
N SER A 510 9.20 35.43 4.56
CA SER A 510 8.31 34.41 5.10
C SER A 510 7.10 35.03 5.78
N LYS A 511 5.92 34.45 5.55
CA LYS A 511 4.72 34.78 6.36
C LYS A 511 4.87 34.22 7.77
N ALA A 512 4.42 35.01 8.74
CA ALA A 512 4.28 34.56 10.11
C ALA A 512 2.95 33.83 10.32
N MET A 513 2.98 32.77 11.12
CA MET A 513 1.83 32.08 11.66
C MET A 513 1.80 32.30 13.17
N ALA A 514 0.65 32.72 13.69
CA ALA A 514 0.44 32.89 15.11
C ALA A 514 -0.76 32.06 15.59
N TYR A 515 -0.68 31.56 16.81
CA TYR A 515 -1.73 30.82 17.51
C TYR A 515 -2.05 31.51 18.82
N VAL A 516 -3.32 31.72 19.07
CA VAL A 516 -3.81 32.34 20.31
C VAL A 516 -4.86 31.45 20.93
N GLY A 517 -4.66 31.10 22.20
CA GLY A 517 -5.62 30.42 23.06
C GLY A 517 -6.12 31.35 24.15
N ILE A 518 -7.42 31.62 24.21
CA ILE A 518 -8.06 32.39 25.27
C ILE A 518 -8.94 31.47 26.11
N LYS A 519 -8.99 31.72 27.42
CA LYS A 519 -9.77 30.95 28.38
C LYS A 519 -10.89 31.77 28.95
N GLN A 520 -12.14 31.27 28.88
CA GLN A 520 -13.30 31.86 29.51
C GLN A 520 -14.16 30.80 30.19
N ASN A 521 -14.48 31.00 31.46
CA ASN A 521 -15.29 30.06 32.27
C ASN A 521 -14.79 28.59 32.19
N GLY A 522 -13.48 28.39 32.19
CA GLY A 522 -12.86 27.06 32.10
C GLY A 522 -12.71 26.48 30.68
N THR A 523 -13.34 27.09 29.66
CA THR A 523 -13.29 26.63 28.25
C THR A 523 -12.22 27.40 27.50
N MET A 524 -11.43 26.67 26.68
CA MET A 524 -10.45 27.24 25.75
C MET A 524 -11.10 27.54 24.40
N TYR A 525 -10.71 28.68 23.82
CA TYR A 525 -11.10 29.09 22.46
C TYR A 525 -9.84 29.42 21.68
N TRP A 526 -9.63 28.75 20.55
CA TRP A 526 -8.43 28.86 19.75
C TRP A 526 -8.65 29.64 18.47
N GLY A 527 -7.66 30.46 18.10
CA GLY A 527 -7.55 31.10 16.80
C GLY A 527 -6.15 31.00 16.25
N ALA A 528 -6.06 30.97 14.94
CA ALA A 528 -4.82 31.07 14.19
C ALA A 528 -4.90 32.27 13.24
N GLY A 529 -3.75 32.88 12.92
CA GLY A 529 -3.67 34.02 12.02
C GLY A 529 -2.36 34.00 11.25
N THR A 530 -2.40 34.45 10.02
CA THR A 530 -1.21 34.61 9.18
C THR A 530 -1.15 36.00 8.56
N ASP A 531 0.04 36.55 8.51
CA ASP A 531 0.33 37.84 7.84
C ASP A 531 1.85 37.92 7.59
N ASP A 532 2.28 38.85 6.76
CA ASP A 532 3.71 39.18 6.58
C ASP A 532 4.26 39.88 7.84
N ASP A 533 3.41 40.56 8.61
CA ASP A 533 3.71 41.19 9.90
C ASP A 533 3.27 40.25 11.04
N ILE A 534 4.21 39.89 11.91
CA ILE A 534 3.97 38.99 13.05
C ILE A 534 2.93 39.51 14.03
N ILE A 535 2.89 40.84 14.24
CA ILE A 535 1.89 41.47 15.12
C ILE A 535 0.48 41.40 14.51
N LYS A 536 0.37 41.62 13.20
CA LYS A 536 -0.90 41.44 12.49
C LYS A 536 -1.34 39.96 12.50
N ALA A 537 -0.45 39.02 12.28
CA ALA A 537 -0.73 37.60 12.39
C ALA A 537 -1.30 37.27 13.78
N SER A 538 -0.68 37.79 14.84
CA SER A 538 -1.13 37.63 16.24
C SER A 538 -2.49 38.25 16.51
N ILE A 539 -2.76 39.46 15.99
CA ILE A 539 -4.05 40.14 16.10
C ILE A 539 -5.14 39.36 15.34
N ASN A 540 -4.82 38.84 14.16
CA ASN A 540 -5.73 38.00 13.41
C ASN A 540 -6.09 36.73 14.21
N ALA A 541 -5.11 36.06 14.79
CA ALA A 541 -5.31 34.88 15.64
C ALA A 541 -6.17 35.20 16.86
N LEU A 542 -5.88 36.31 17.58
CA LEU A 542 -6.68 36.77 18.71
C LEU A 542 -8.12 37.09 18.28
N SER A 543 -8.28 37.76 17.14
CA SER A 543 -9.60 38.09 16.60
C SER A 543 -10.45 36.86 16.33
N VAL A 544 -9.85 35.80 15.75
CA VAL A 544 -10.52 34.51 15.52
C VAL A 544 -10.95 33.86 16.85
N ALA A 545 -10.07 33.85 17.84
CA ALA A 545 -10.38 33.25 19.15
C ALA A 545 -11.53 34.03 19.85
N VAL A 546 -11.49 35.38 19.86
CA VAL A 546 -12.51 36.21 20.45
C VAL A 546 -13.85 36.14 19.71
N ASN A 547 -13.84 36.00 18.38
CA ASN A 547 -15.05 35.79 17.58
C ASN A 547 -15.81 34.51 17.97
N LYS A 548 -15.17 33.55 18.62
CA LYS A 548 -15.79 32.29 19.09
C LYS A 548 -16.44 32.41 20.47
N LEU A 549 -16.22 33.51 21.20
CA LEU A 549 -16.82 33.68 22.52
C LEU A 549 -18.35 33.77 22.44
N PRO A 550 -19.10 33.06 23.31
CA PRO A 550 -20.57 33.05 23.27
C PRO A 550 -21.21 34.43 23.36
N GLN A 551 -20.62 35.36 24.14
CA GLN A 551 -21.14 36.72 24.30
C GLN A 551 -20.94 37.57 23.03
N VAL A 552 -19.82 37.36 22.31
CA VAL A 552 -19.55 38.00 21.01
C VAL A 552 -20.49 37.42 19.96
N PHE A 553 -20.72 36.10 20.02
CA PHE A 553 -21.63 35.40 19.14
C PHE A 553 -23.09 35.79 19.31
N LYS A 554 -23.53 36.07 20.56
CA LYS A 554 -24.91 36.54 20.86
C LYS A 554 -25.24 37.93 20.31
N ASN A 555 -24.25 38.75 20.00
CA ASN A 555 -24.41 40.03 19.32
C ASN A 555 -24.60 39.92 17.80
N LYS A 556 -24.64 38.72 17.24
CA LYS A 556 -25.29 38.49 15.94
C LYS A 556 -26.78 38.77 16.10
N PRO A 557 -27.46 39.49 15.15
CA PRO A 557 -28.92 39.52 15.13
C PRO A 557 -29.39 38.08 15.26
N THR A 558 -30.26 37.82 16.21
CA THR A 558 -30.74 36.51 16.66
C THR A 558 -30.97 35.59 15.46
N VAL A 559 -30.01 34.74 15.15
CA VAL A 559 -30.25 33.64 14.24
C VAL A 559 -31.01 32.61 15.05
N ASP A 560 -32.32 32.54 14.79
CA ASP A 560 -33.21 31.55 15.38
C ASP A 560 -32.53 30.19 15.31
N LYS A 561 -32.51 29.42 16.41
CA LYS A 561 -31.95 28.06 16.48
C LYS A 561 -32.47 27.20 15.33
N ARG A 562 -33.74 27.35 14.97
CA ARG A 562 -34.37 26.75 13.79
C ARG A 562 -33.67 27.10 12.48
N MET A 563 -33.11 28.30 12.39
CA MET A 563 -32.43 28.72 11.16
C MET A 563 -31.09 28.05 10.96
N LEU A 564 -30.30 27.86 12.04
CA LEU A 564 -29.07 27.03 12.00
C LEU A 564 -29.39 25.61 11.62
N GLU A 565 -30.49 25.06 12.15
CA GLU A 565 -30.97 23.73 11.79
C GLU A 565 -31.40 23.66 10.31
N MET A 566 -32.03 24.71 9.76
CA MET A 566 -32.36 24.79 8.32
C MET A 566 -31.14 24.85 7.43
N ILE A 567 -30.14 25.66 7.77
CA ILE A 567 -28.88 25.74 6.99
C ILE A 567 -28.17 24.42 7.04
N ASN A 568 -28.08 23.76 8.20
CA ASN A 568 -27.50 22.42 8.34
C ASN A 568 -28.29 21.37 7.55
N TYR A 569 -29.60 21.44 7.55
CA TYR A 569 -30.45 20.55 6.76
C TYR A 569 -30.17 20.71 5.26
N ILE A 570 -30.09 21.96 4.76
CA ILE A 570 -29.70 22.24 3.36
C ILE A 570 -28.30 21.73 3.07
N ALA A 571 -27.35 21.94 3.99
CA ALA A 571 -25.96 21.49 3.82
C ALA A 571 -25.80 19.96 3.85
N ASN A 572 -26.64 19.25 4.57
CA ASN A 572 -26.60 17.79 4.67
C ASN A 572 -27.35 17.10 3.50
N ASN A 573 -28.34 17.76 2.91
CA ASN A 573 -29.18 17.21 1.83
C ASN A 573 -28.98 17.92 0.48
N TYR A 574 -27.85 18.60 0.29
CA TYR A 574 -27.58 19.49 -0.84
C TYR A 574 -27.77 18.88 -2.23
N SER A 575 -27.60 17.58 -2.41
CA SER A 575 -27.70 16.93 -3.71
C SER A 575 -29.11 16.96 -4.30
N THR A 576 -30.14 16.82 -3.45
CA THR A 576 -31.53 16.65 -3.88
C THR A 576 -32.52 17.64 -3.27
N VAL A 577 -32.15 18.33 -2.20
CA VAL A 577 -33.08 19.18 -1.40
C VAL A 577 -33.68 20.31 -2.23
N THR A 578 -34.98 20.51 -2.06
CA THR A 578 -35.75 21.65 -2.59
C THR A 578 -36.19 22.58 -1.46
N LEU A 579 -36.62 23.78 -1.80
CA LEU A 579 -37.20 24.71 -0.81
C LEU A 579 -38.46 24.11 -0.16
N GLY A 580 -39.23 23.32 -0.91
CA GLY A 580 -40.39 22.61 -0.39
C GLY A 580 -40.03 21.58 0.67
N ASP A 581 -38.94 20.82 0.46
CA ASP A 581 -38.46 19.83 1.42
C ASP A 581 -38.02 20.48 2.74
N VAL A 582 -37.31 21.61 2.65
CA VAL A 582 -36.94 22.40 3.83
C VAL A 582 -38.19 22.92 4.57
N ALA A 583 -39.13 23.49 3.83
CA ALA A 583 -40.38 24.02 4.42
C ALA A 583 -41.18 22.89 5.12
N ASN A 584 -41.34 21.75 4.48
CA ASN A 584 -42.05 20.60 5.03
C ASN A 584 -41.33 20.03 6.28
N HIS A 585 -40.00 19.90 6.23
CA HIS A 585 -39.21 19.36 7.35
C HIS A 585 -39.35 20.23 8.63
N PHE A 586 -39.50 21.55 8.49
CA PHE A 586 -39.62 22.48 9.59
C PHE A 586 -41.07 22.93 9.89
N ASN A 587 -42.04 22.30 9.21
CA ASN A 587 -43.48 22.64 9.32
C ASN A 587 -43.76 24.15 9.05
N LEU A 588 -43.18 24.67 7.98
CA LEU A 588 -43.29 26.07 7.55
C LEU A 588 -43.85 26.17 6.13
N THR A 589 -44.35 27.36 5.76
CA THR A 589 -44.67 27.63 4.36
C THR A 589 -43.40 27.94 3.56
N THR A 590 -43.37 27.58 2.26
CA THR A 590 -42.24 27.88 1.36
C THR A 590 -41.91 29.36 1.28
N GLN A 591 -42.96 30.23 1.35
CA GLN A 591 -42.79 31.67 1.35
C GLN A 591 -42.07 32.17 2.60
N TYR A 592 -42.47 31.69 3.78
CA TYR A 592 -41.85 32.07 5.05
C TYR A 592 -40.42 31.49 5.14
N THR A 593 -40.19 30.24 4.72
CA THR A 593 -38.88 29.63 4.66
C THR A 593 -37.92 30.42 3.76
N SER A 594 -38.38 30.82 2.56
CA SER A 594 -37.58 31.63 1.63
C SER A 594 -37.23 33.01 2.22
N LYS A 595 -38.20 33.66 2.87
CA LYS A 595 -38.02 34.96 3.53
C LYS A 595 -37.00 34.87 4.65
N ILE A 596 -37.14 33.93 5.56
CA ILE A 596 -36.25 33.73 6.72
C ILE A 596 -34.81 33.40 6.29
N ILE A 597 -34.64 32.53 5.28
CA ILE A 597 -33.32 32.20 4.74
C ILE A 597 -32.64 33.46 4.20
N LYS A 598 -33.37 34.29 3.43
CA LYS A 598 -32.82 35.51 2.83
C LYS A 598 -32.52 36.60 3.87
N GLU A 599 -33.38 36.81 4.82
CA GLU A 599 -33.21 37.82 5.89
C GLU A 599 -32.01 37.48 6.78
N THR A 600 -31.82 36.21 7.07
CA THR A 600 -30.74 35.76 7.98
C THR A 600 -29.40 35.57 7.31
N THR A 601 -29.36 35.06 6.08
CA THR A 601 -28.11 34.72 5.39
C THR A 601 -27.67 35.78 4.37
N GLY A 602 -28.57 36.77 4.07
CA GLY A 602 -28.40 37.71 2.96
C GLY A 602 -28.50 37.06 1.56
N LYS A 603 -28.76 35.74 1.48
CA LYS A 603 -28.78 34.96 0.23
C LYS A 603 -30.12 34.23 0.09
N THR A 604 -30.59 34.09 -1.13
CA THR A 604 -31.73 33.24 -1.43
C THR A 604 -31.40 31.75 -1.19
N PHE A 605 -32.42 30.92 -1.00
CA PHE A 605 -32.26 29.46 -0.90
C PHE A 605 -31.42 28.88 -2.06
N LYS A 606 -31.70 29.35 -3.30
CA LYS A 606 -30.99 28.91 -4.49
C LYS A 606 -29.49 29.28 -4.46
N GLU A 607 -29.17 30.47 -3.97
CA GLU A 607 -27.78 30.91 -3.81
C GLU A 607 -27.08 30.15 -2.70
N GLN A 608 -27.74 29.87 -1.57
CA GLN A 608 -27.19 29.02 -0.51
C GLN A 608 -26.92 27.61 -0.98
N LEU A 609 -27.88 26.98 -1.64
CA LEU A 609 -27.74 25.63 -2.18
C LEU A 609 -26.63 25.57 -3.23
N THR A 610 -26.55 26.58 -4.12
CA THR A 610 -25.48 26.69 -5.13
C THR A 610 -24.11 26.78 -4.45
N ASN A 611 -23.95 27.60 -3.41
CA ASN A 611 -22.70 27.73 -2.69
C ASN A 611 -22.26 26.41 -2.03
N VAL A 612 -23.20 25.71 -1.39
CA VAL A 612 -22.90 24.39 -0.77
C VAL A 612 -22.47 23.40 -1.84
N ARG A 613 -23.22 23.28 -2.95
CA ARG A 613 -22.90 22.39 -4.07
C ARG A 613 -21.54 22.68 -4.69
N LEU A 614 -21.22 23.95 -4.92
CA LEU A 614 -19.94 24.37 -5.50
C LEU A 614 -18.76 24.19 -4.55
N LYS A 615 -18.92 24.45 -3.25
CA LYS A 615 -17.89 24.13 -2.24
C LYS A 615 -17.60 22.64 -2.22
N ARG A 616 -18.63 21.79 -2.26
CA ARG A 616 -18.46 20.33 -2.30
C ARG A 616 -17.81 19.87 -3.59
N ALA A 617 -18.22 20.43 -4.73
CA ALA A 617 -17.61 20.15 -6.03
C ALA A 617 -16.12 20.54 -6.06
N LYS A 618 -15.76 21.69 -5.50
CA LYS A 618 -14.39 22.16 -5.35
C LYS A 618 -13.54 21.14 -4.57
N SER A 619 -14.06 20.62 -3.47
CA SER A 619 -13.41 19.58 -2.67
C SER A 619 -13.22 18.28 -3.46
N LEU A 620 -14.26 17.82 -4.16
CA LEU A 620 -14.19 16.60 -4.97
C LEU A 620 -13.21 16.72 -6.16
N LEU A 621 -13.15 17.90 -6.79
CA LEU A 621 -12.20 18.17 -7.88
C LEU A 621 -10.75 18.14 -7.43
N ARG A 622 -10.44 18.59 -6.21
CA ARG A 622 -9.09 18.56 -5.63
C ARG A 622 -8.67 17.19 -5.14
N ASN A 623 -9.61 16.45 -4.54
CA ASN A 623 -9.29 15.30 -3.70
C ASN A 623 -9.66 13.94 -4.34
N THR A 624 -10.17 13.92 -5.59
CA THR A 624 -10.55 12.68 -6.27
C THR A 624 -10.29 12.72 -7.76
N ASN A 625 -10.00 11.57 -8.35
CA ASN A 625 -9.92 11.36 -9.80
C ASN A 625 -11.30 11.12 -10.45
N THR A 626 -12.39 11.33 -9.70
CA THR A 626 -13.76 11.14 -10.18
C THR A 626 -14.03 12.05 -11.39
N THR A 627 -14.65 11.53 -12.46
CA THR A 627 -14.93 12.31 -13.65
C THR A 627 -15.81 13.53 -13.35
N ILE A 628 -15.63 14.61 -14.09
CA ILE A 628 -16.40 15.87 -13.91
C ILE A 628 -17.90 15.60 -14.00
N GLU A 629 -18.31 14.67 -14.87
CA GLU A 629 -19.69 14.24 -15.01
C GLU A 629 -20.24 13.60 -13.73
N LYS A 630 -19.49 12.66 -13.15
CA LYS A 630 -19.87 12.02 -11.88
C LYS A 630 -19.92 13.03 -10.73
N ILE A 631 -18.97 13.99 -10.70
CA ILE A 631 -18.98 15.06 -9.71
C ILE A 631 -20.22 15.94 -9.89
N ALA A 632 -20.52 16.41 -11.11
CA ALA A 632 -21.72 17.24 -11.38
C ALA A 632 -22.99 16.55 -10.86
N LYS A 633 -23.16 15.27 -11.16
CA LYS A 633 -24.30 14.47 -10.72
C LYS A 633 -24.35 14.29 -9.21
N SER A 634 -23.20 13.99 -8.58
CA SER A 634 -23.11 13.77 -7.12
C SER A 634 -23.41 15.03 -6.30
N VAL A 635 -23.12 16.23 -6.84
CA VAL A 635 -23.42 17.50 -6.19
C VAL A 635 -24.77 18.09 -6.61
N GLY A 636 -25.61 17.34 -7.33
CA GLY A 636 -27.00 17.69 -7.63
C GLY A 636 -27.21 18.59 -8.83
N TYR A 637 -26.31 18.56 -9.83
CA TYR A 637 -26.53 19.22 -11.11
C TYR A 637 -27.04 18.19 -12.16
N PRO A 638 -28.11 18.53 -12.91
CA PRO A 638 -28.69 17.62 -13.88
C PRO A 638 -27.80 17.38 -15.10
N THR A 639 -26.97 18.37 -15.48
CA THR A 639 -26.05 18.26 -16.62
C THR A 639 -24.67 18.84 -16.31
N VAL A 640 -23.66 18.33 -17.00
CA VAL A 640 -22.26 18.79 -16.84
C VAL A 640 -22.09 20.22 -17.34
N GLU A 641 -22.80 20.60 -18.38
CA GLU A 641 -22.77 21.95 -18.97
C GLU A 641 -23.29 23.00 -17.97
N HIS A 642 -24.41 22.71 -17.30
CA HIS A 642 -24.97 23.59 -16.27
C HIS A 642 -24.02 23.72 -15.09
N PHE A 643 -23.45 22.61 -14.62
CA PHE A 643 -22.43 22.59 -13.58
C PHE A 643 -21.21 23.43 -13.98
N SER A 644 -20.60 23.16 -15.13
CA SER A 644 -19.38 23.81 -15.58
C SER A 644 -19.54 25.31 -15.77
N ARG A 645 -20.68 25.76 -16.29
CA ARG A 645 -21.02 27.18 -16.42
C ARG A 645 -21.16 27.85 -15.05
N THR A 646 -21.85 27.21 -14.12
CA THR A 646 -22.06 27.74 -12.77
C THR A 646 -20.76 27.77 -11.98
N PHE A 647 -19.93 26.74 -12.08
CA PHE A 647 -18.63 26.66 -11.46
C PHE A 647 -17.67 27.74 -11.98
N LYS A 648 -17.59 27.91 -13.33
CA LYS A 648 -16.76 28.96 -13.95
C LYS A 648 -17.21 30.36 -13.53
N LYS A 649 -18.53 30.60 -13.45
CA LYS A 649 -19.07 31.89 -12.99
C LYS A 649 -18.66 32.21 -11.56
N HIS A 650 -18.53 31.20 -10.70
CA HIS A 650 -18.25 31.38 -9.28
C HIS A 650 -16.73 31.42 -8.96
N PHE A 651 -15.91 30.61 -9.64
CA PHE A 651 -14.48 30.47 -9.40
C PHE A 651 -13.57 31.05 -10.50
N GLY A 652 -14.13 31.62 -11.55
CA GLY A 652 -13.37 32.22 -12.67
C GLY A 652 -12.81 31.23 -13.70
N VAL A 653 -12.68 29.96 -13.33
CA VAL A 653 -12.14 28.90 -14.21
C VAL A 653 -13.10 27.71 -14.29
N ASN A 654 -13.02 26.93 -15.38
CA ASN A 654 -13.86 25.74 -15.54
C ASN A 654 -13.36 24.59 -14.62
N PRO A 655 -14.21 23.58 -14.31
CA PRO A 655 -13.83 22.49 -13.40
C PRO A 655 -12.59 21.71 -13.81
N ALA A 656 -12.37 21.49 -15.13
CA ALA A 656 -11.20 20.76 -15.63
C ALA A 656 -9.91 21.54 -15.39
N LYS A 657 -9.90 22.83 -15.73
CA LYS A 657 -8.75 23.72 -15.50
C LYS A 657 -8.50 23.91 -14.01
N TYR A 658 -9.57 23.99 -13.20
CA TYR A 658 -9.46 24.08 -11.76
C TYR A 658 -8.76 22.85 -11.17
N ARG A 659 -9.10 21.64 -11.63
CA ARG A 659 -8.45 20.39 -11.24
C ARG A 659 -6.96 20.42 -11.59
N GLN A 660 -6.61 20.74 -12.85
CA GLN A 660 -5.21 20.80 -13.30
C GLN A 660 -4.33 21.78 -12.52
N GLN A 661 -4.89 22.83 -11.96
CA GLN A 661 -4.16 23.83 -11.19
C GLN A 661 -3.97 23.45 -9.71
N HIS A 662 -4.61 22.38 -9.24
CA HIS A 662 -4.67 22.04 -7.82
C HIS A 662 -4.46 20.53 -7.53
N ILE A 663 -3.95 19.79 -8.52
CA ILE A 663 -3.40 18.43 -8.33
C ILE A 663 -1.89 18.52 -8.09
#